data_94b029687c914106a0784889bb1d1155
#
_entry.id   94b029687c914106a0784889bb1d1155
#
_cell.length_a   1.000
_cell.length_b   1.000
_cell.length_c   1.000
_cell.angle_alpha   90.00
_cell.angle_beta   90.00
_cell.angle_gamma   90.00
#
_symmetry.space_group_name_H-M   'P 1'
#
loop_
_entity.id
_entity.type
_entity.pdbx_description
1 polymer ?
#
loop_
_entity_poly.entity_id
_entity_poly.type
_entity_poly.pdbx_seq_one_letter_code
_entity_poly.pdbx_strand_id
1 'polypeptide(L)'
;VVLKCSMKKTLFLILLVLPIITLAQDLRLNNDGSTSSNQLGDNKTVVDNREKPPITDYKIISVKNDTTFVDTTLTIYKDYKFNYLRKDNFELLPYSNVGQSYTKLAYQLDDDNLVPGIGVAAKQYPYLEVDDIFYYNVPTPLTELFFKTTFEQGQNLDAFFTSNISPQVNFFIAYKGLRSLGKYQNNLTSQGSFRFGGSYHSKNKRYQLKTHFVSQDLSTEENGGLTTLANLQYQSGADDFSERNLLEVNFQDAESILLAKRFFLKHDYAIVAPKDSLSTNSVKLEHTLNFTDKEYHFNQSVAFAGFGEAFETSGLRDEAEYQNVSNTLKGIYENKILGKLSVRAKHYNLNYGYQSKLILDNSIIPNRIQEDIISAGAEYQNRIQGFDVYGNIEANVNGEYTGSNLYGEAGYSLDKENRLSASIQTTSRTPDFNYLLFQSDYVNYNWSNDFENIEEQKIKIALKSEKLLNAEVLFAQINNHTYFGFTDNPDEESSADTLVKPFQYSQKIDYLKLKVNKVFAYNRFKLDNTLMYQHVSSGEEVFRVPDFVTRNSLYYEDYLFNKALFLQTGFTFNYFTKFNPNAYDPILGDYVVQNSFQLDNQYSVDYFFNAKVKQTRIFFKLENMTRIFTGNSDYAAPSYPYRDFVVRFGLVWNFFL
;
A
#
# COMPACT_ATOMS: atom_id res chain seq x y z
N VAL A 1 -20.11 -17.14 21.27
CA VAL A 1 -19.31 -18.02 22.16
C VAL A 1 -17.84 -18.01 21.72
N VAL A 2 -17.54 -17.80 20.45
CA VAL A 2 -16.16 -17.83 19.90
C VAL A 2 -15.35 -16.56 20.27
N LEU A 3 -16.00 -15.39 20.39
CA LEU A 3 -15.32 -14.13 20.79
C LEU A 3 -14.74 -14.17 22.21
N LYS A 4 -15.34 -14.91 23.14
CA LYS A 4 -14.84 -15.03 24.53
C LYS A 4 -13.56 -15.88 24.66
N CYS A 5 -13.27 -16.77 23.69
CA CYS A 5 -12.09 -17.62 23.71
C CYS A 5 -10.84 -16.91 23.16
N SER A 6 -11.01 -16.05 22.16
CA SER A 6 -9.92 -15.26 21.54
C SER A 6 -9.38 -14.19 22.52
N MET A 7 -10.27 -13.46 23.18
CA MET A 7 -9.85 -12.44 24.17
C MET A 7 -9.03 -13.02 25.36
N LYS A 8 -9.31 -14.24 25.79
CA LYS A 8 -8.53 -14.87 26.89
C LYS A 8 -7.11 -15.24 26.45
N LYS A 9 -6.90 -15.64 25.20
CA LYS A 9 -5.57 -15.96 24.66
C LYS A 9 -4.73 -14.70 24.42
N THR A 10 -5.34 -13.63 23.97
CA THR A 10 -4.66 -12.33 23.76
C THR A 10 -4.30 -11.67 25.11
N LEU A 11 -5.18 -11.78 26.11
CA LEU A 11 -4.91 -11.28 27.45
C LEU A 11 -3.77 -12.06 28.15
N PHE A 12 -3.67 -13.37 27.88
CA PHE A 12 -2.59 -14.21 28.41
C PHE A 12 -1.23 -13.88 27.80
N LEU A 13 -1.20 -13.51 26.51
CA LEU A 13 0.03 -13.06 25.84
C LEU A 13 0.50 -11.68 26.37
N ILE A 14 -0.43 -10.76 26.63
CA ILE A 14 -0.13 -9.44 27.22
C ILE A 14 0.37 -9.60 28.68
N LEU A 15 -0.19 -10.52 29.44
CA LEU A 15 0.26 -10.84 30.82
C LEU A 15 1.63 -11.49 30.87
N LEU A 16 2.07 -12.19 29.81
CA LEU A 16 3.41 -12.79 29.71
C LEU A 16 4.50 -11.75 29.34
N VAL A 17 4.14 -10.62 28.73
CA VAL A 17 5.07 -9.54 28.37
C VAL A 17 5.25 -8.53 29.50
N LEU A 18 4.24 -8.33 30.35
CA LEU A 18 4.31 -7.43 31.51
C LEU A 18 5.46 -7.71 32.51
N PRO A 19 5.79 -8.97 32.88
CA PRO A 19 6.92 -9.22 33.79
C PRO A 19 8.30 -8.95 33.17
N ILE A 20 8.42 -8.91 31.82
CA ILE A 20 9.69 -8.59 31.15
C ILE A 20 9.99 -7.09 31.27
N ILE A 21 8.96 -6.24 31.29
CA ILE A 21 9.10 -4.79 31.43
C ILE A 21 9.48 -4.41 32.87
N THR A 22 8.94 -5.12 33.88
CA THR A 22 9.28 -4.89 35.28
C THR A 22 10.69 -5.36 35.62
N LEU A 23 11.16 -6.46 35.00
CA LEU A 23 12.54 -6.95 35.20
C LEU A 23 13.58 -5.98 34.57
N ALA A 24 13.22 -5.22 33.54
CA ALA A 24 14.12 -4.22 32.94
C ALA A 24 14.28 -2.96 33.83
N GLN A 25 13.33 -2.67 34.72
CA GLN A 25 13.43 -1.57 35.69
C GLN A 25 14.24 -1.94 36.93
N ASP A 26 14.16 -3.19 37.37
CA ASP A 26 14.91 -3.64 38.57
C ASP A 26 16.41 -3.87 38.31
N LEU A 27 16.82 -4.04 37.05
CA LEU A 27 18.24 -4.18 36.70
C LEU A 27 19.05 -2.87 36.75
N ARG A 28 18.41 -1.73 37.01
CA ARG A 28 19.09 -0.43 37.18
C ARG A 28 19.29 0.04 38.61
N LEU A 29 18.84 -0.73 39.64
CA LEU A 29 18.82 -0.28 41.02
C LEU A 29 19.82 -0.94 41.95
N ASN A 30 20.67 -1.88 41.49
CA ASN A 30 21.64 -2.55 42.34
C ASN A 30 23.06 -2.43 41.83
N ASN A 31 23.64 -1.22 41.96
CA ASN A 31 25.08 -1.05 42.15
C ASN A 31 25.34 0.35 42.74
N ASP A 32 25.26 0.47 44.04
CA ASP A 32 26.16 1.27 44.86
C ASP A 32 25.81 1.07 46.33
N GLY A 33 26.58 0.19 46.95
CA GLY A 33 26.64 0.09 48.38
C GLY A 33 27.78 0.97 48.90
N SER A 34 27.42 2.11 49.49
CA SER A 34 28.22 2.72 50.55
C SER A 34 27.40 3.73 51.35
N THR A 35 27.21 3.42 52.62
CA THR A 35 26.70 4.31 53.65
C THR A 35 27.61 5.48 53.94
N SER A 36 27.03 6.74 53.93
CA SER A 36 27.31 7.72 54.99
C SER A 36 26.48 8.98 54.83
N SER A 37 25.76 9.29 55.89
CA SER A 37 25.31 10.56 56.53
C SER A 37 25.21 11.87 55.71
N ASN A 38 23.96 12.43 55.81
CA ASN A 38 23.55 13.83 55.90
C ASN A 38 24.45 14.93 55.33
N GLN A 39 23.99 15.57 54.24
CA GLN A 39 23.95 17.02 54.13
C GLN A 39 22.95 17.42 53.03
N LEU A 40 22.01 18.33 53.37
CA LEU A 40 21.21 19.09 52.43
C LEU A 40 22.16 20.01 51.65
N GLY A 41 22.14 19.92 50.31
CA GLY A 41 22.86 20.87 49.46
C GLY A 41 22.99 20.40 48.02
N ASP A 42 22.38 21.13 47.11
CA ASP A 42 22.58 21.16 45.66
C ASP A 42 22.23 19.89 44.85
N ASN A 43 21.05 19.93 44.28
CA ASN A 43 20.70 19.13 43.09
C ASN A 43 21.62 19.53 41.91
N LYS A 44 22.82 18.98 41.86
CA LYS A 44 23.59 18.88 40.63
C LYS A 44 22.89 17.82 39.74
N THR A 45 22.04 18.25 38.81
CA THR A 45 21.71 17.47 37.66
C THR A 45 23.01 16.97 37.03
N VAL A 46 23.27 15.69 37.11
CA VAL A 46 24.35 15.06 36.37
C VAL A 46 24.01 15.23 34.90
N VAL A 47 24.61 16.25 34.30
CA VAL A 47 24.54 16.46 32.86
C VAL A 47 25.30 15.29 32.26
N ASP A 48 24.59 14.33 31.67
CA ASP A 48 25.17 13.24 30.90
C ASP A 48 25.87 13.85 29.68
N ASN A 49 27.18 14.04 29.78
CA ASN A 49 28.03 14.64 28.75
C ASN A 49 28.34 13.69 27.56
N ARG A 50 27.61 12.56 27.43
CA ARG A 50 27.75 11.73 26.26
C ARG A 50 27.20 12.49 25.04
N GLU A 51 28.05 12.71 24.03
CA GLU A 51 27.62 13.26 22.74
C GLU A 51 26.50 12.38 22.19
N LYS A 52 25.36 13.02 21.84
CA LYS A 52 24.25 12.29 21.24
C LYS A 52 24.69 11.72 19.89
N PRO A 53 24.42 10.45 19.62
CA PRO A 53 24.74 9.85 18.33
C PRO A 53 24.16 10.68 17.17
N PRO A 54 24.91 10.86 16.06
CA PRO A 54 24.42 11.56 14.91
C PRO A 54 23.21 10.82 14.30
N ILE A 55 22.28 11.55 13.69
CA ILE A 55 21.07 10.99 13.09
C ILE A 55 21.37 9.92 12.01
N THR A 56 22.51 10.05 11.34
CA THR A 56 22.99 9.12 10.31
C THR A 56 23.33 7.72 10.83
N ASP A 57 23.48 7.56 12.15
CA ASP A 57 23.70 6.24 12.78
C ASP A 57 22.41 5.47 13.00
N TYR A 58 21.24 6.14 12.94
CA TYR A 58 19.92 5.52 12.99
C TYR A 58 19.54 5.00 11.61
N LYS A 59 19.92 3.78 11.28
CA LYS A 59 19.77 3.19 9.95
C LYS A 59 18.44 2.51 9.76
N ILE A 60 17.88 2.69 8.56
CA ILE A 60 16.71 1.98 8.04
C ILE A 60 17.20 1.09 6.89
N ILE A 61 16.90 -0.19 6.93
CA ILE A 61 17.43 -1.19 6.01
C ILE A 61 16.26 -1.90 5.33
N SER A 62 16.17 -1.87 4.00
CA SER A 62 15.14 -2.59 3.23
C SER A 62 15.38 -4.10 3.26
N VAL A 63 14.39 -4.87 2.80
CA VAL A 63 14.56 -6.33 2.56
C VAL A 63 15.68 -6.61 1.56
N LYS A 64 15.87 -5.69 0.59
CA LYS A 64 16.91 -5.76 -0.45
C LYS A 64 18.32 -5.31 0.01
N ASN A 65 18.47 -4.91 1.29
CA ASN A 65 19.67 -4.37 1.93
C ASN A 65 20.05 -2.93 1.52
N ASP A 66 19.14 -2.18 0.89
CA ASP A 66 19.34 -0.75 0.74
C ASP A 66 19.29 -0.10 2.11
N THR A 67 20.23 0.80 2.37
CA THR A 67 20.35 1.44 3.68
C THR A 67 20.19 2.94 3.54
N THR A 68 19.25 3.47 4.31
CA THR A 68 19.05 4.90 4.54
C THR A 68 19.15 5.19 6.04
N PHE A 69 18.99 6.42 6.44
CA PHE A 69 18.94 6.79 7.86
C PHE A 69 17.63 7.50 8.19
N VAL A 70 17.29 7.51 9.46
CA VAL A 70 16.09 8.19 9.96
C VAL A 70 16.23 9.68 9.68
N ASP A 71 15.33 10.21 8.86
CA ASP A 71 15.22 11.63 8.61
C ASP A 71 13.95 12.18 9.25
N THR A 72 14.11 12.85 10.38
CA THR A 72 12.99 13.47 11.10
C THR A 72 12.36 14.65 10.35
N THR A 73 12.94 15.09 9.24
CA THR A 73 12.41 16.17 8.40
C THR A 73 11.58 15.66 7.23
N LEU A 74 11.79 14.41 6.80
CA LEU A 74 11.21 13.87 5.57
C LEU A 74 9.69 14.01 5.50
N THR A 75 8.98 13.74 6.60
CA THR A 75 7.52 13.84 6.65
C THR A 75 7.06 15.28 6.46
N ILE A 76 7.77 16.27 7.02
CA ILE A 76 7.38 17.67 6.93
C ILE A 76 7.47 18.22 5.51
N TYR A 77 8.42 17.72 4.70
CA TYR A 77 8.56 18.11 3.30
C TYR A 77 7.55 17.45 2.36
N LYS A 78 6.91 16.38 2.78
CA LYS A 78 6.06 15.54 1.91
C LYS A 78 4.61 15.40 2.40
N ASP A 79 4.28 15.85 3.62
CA ASP A 79 2.93 15.62 4.20
C ASP A 79 1.80 16.19 3.33
N TYR A 80 2.03 17.32 2.66
CA TYR A 80 1.02 17.95 1.81
C TYR A 80 0.54 17.08 0.65
N LYS A 81 1.35 16.11 0.23
CA LYS A 81 1.04 15.16 -0.86
C LYS A 81 0.81 13.72 -0.38
N PHE A 82 0.83 13.47 0.93
CA PHE A 82 0.63 12.15 1.49
C PHE A 82 -0.84 11.89 1.81
N ASN A 83 -1.29 10.67 1.50
CA ASN A 83 -2.54 10.13 2.01
C ASN A 83 -2.41 9.63 3.46
N TYR A 84 -3.44 8.99 4.00
CA TYR A 84 -3.43 8.44 5.37
C TYR A 84 -2.43 7.28 5.56
N LEU A 85 -2.00 6.65 4.46
CA LEU A 85 -0.97 5.61 4.45
C LEU A 85 0.46 6.17 4.46
N ARG A 86 0.61 7.51 4.42
CA ARG A 86 1.89 8.22 4.27
C ARG A 86 2.57 7.91 2.92
N LYS A 87 1.76 7.62 1.91
CA LYS A 87 2.17 7.41 0.52
C LYS A 87 1.65 8.55 -0.36
N ASP A 88 2.36 8.86 -1.46
CA ASP A 88 1.93 9.88 -2.42
C ASP A 88 0.60 9.46 -3.06
N ASN A 89 -0.35 10.40 -3.15
CA ASN A 89 -1.71 10.17 -3.64
C ASN A 89 -1.97 10.70 -5.06
N PHE A 90 -0.94 11.08 -5.82
CA PHE A 90 -1.08 11.77 -7.10
C PHE A 90 -1.93 11.01 -8.12
N GLU A 91 -1.84 9.68 -8.15
CA GLU A 91 -2.55 8.82 -9.10
C GLU A 91 -3.85 8.22 -8.52
N LEU A 92 -4.36 8.79 -7.42
CA LEU A 92 -5.48 8.24 -6.66
C LEU A 92 -6.51 9.31 -6.32
N LEU A 93 -7.77 9.09 -6.67
CA LEU A 93 -8.90 9.91 -6.25
C LEU A 93 -9.61 9.23 -5.07
N PRO A 94 -9.57 9.80 -3.85
CA PRO A 94 -10.14 9.16 -2.67
C PRO A 94 -11.66 9.25 -2.65
N TYR A 95 -12.31 8.24 -2.10
CA TYR A 95 -13.73 8.27 -1.74
C TYR A 95 -13.98 9.20 -0.54
N SER A 96 -15.24 9.39 -0.17
CA SER A 96 -15.67 10.38 0.83
C SER A 96 -15.01 10.19 2.19
N ASN A 97 -14.82 8.96 2.67
CA ASN A 97 -14.20 8.68 3.96
C ASN A 97 -12.73 8.27 3.87
N VAL A 98 -11.98 8.48 4.95
CA VAL A 98 -10.59 7.98 5.08
C VAL A 98 -10.60 6.48 5.34
N GLY A 99 -9.82 5.72 4.58
CA GLY A 99 -9.76 4.26 4.70
C GLY A 99 -10.68 3.52 3.73
N GLN A 100 -11.60 4.20 3.08
CA GLN A 100 -12.29 3.66 1.90
C GLN A 100 -11.32 3.49 0.73
N SER A 101 -11.82 2.95 -0.36
CA SER A 101 -11.07 2.74 -1.60
C SER A 101 -10.73 4.05 -2.33
N TYR A 102 -10.09 3.92 -3.47
CA TYR A 102 -9.70 5.00 -4.36
C TYR A 102 -10.09 4.67 -5.80
N THR A 103 -10.53 5.65 -6.55
CA THR A 103 -10.54 5.54 -8.01
C THR A 103 -9.13 5.77 -8.54
N LYS A 104 -8.66 4.87 -9.39
CA LYS A 104 -7.34 4.99 -10.03
C LYS A 104 -7.39 6.06 -11.11
N LEU A 105 -6.49 7.05 -11.02
CA LEU A 105 -6.26 8.04 -12.08
C LEU A 105 -5.13 7.62 -13.03
N ALA A 106 -4.45 6.51 -12.76
CA ALA A 106 -3.47 5.89 -13.62
C ALA A 106 -3.36 4.39 -13.32
N TYR A 107 -2.98 3.61 -14.32
CA TYR A 107 -2.63 2.21 -14.10
C TYR A 107 -1.18 2.07 -13.64
N GLN A 108 -1.00 1.20 -12.64
CA GLN A 108 0.31 0.75 -12.16
C GLN A 108 0.56 -0.63 -12.78
N LEU A 109 1.56 -0.71 -13.64
CA LEU A 109 1.93 -1.91 -14.38
C LEU A 109 3.26 -2.49 -13.88
N ASP A 110 3.57 -2.30 -12.61
CA ASP A 110 4.85 -2.73 -12.00
C ASP A 110 4.75 -4.12 -11.31
N ASP A 111 3.61 -4.83 -11.46
CA ASP A 111 3.43 -6.18 -10.90
C ASP A 111 4.25 -7.19 -11.71
N ASP A 112 5.16 -7.87 -11.03
CA ASP A 112 6.01 -8.95 -11.55
C ASP A 112 5.69 -10.32 -10.92
N ASN A 113 4.56 -10.43 -10.22
CA ASN A 113 4.13 -11.67 -9.59
C ASN A 113 3.67 -12.68 -10.65
N LEU A 114 4.23 -13.89 -10.62
CA LEU A 114 3.96 -14.94 -11.60
C LEU A 114 2.86 -15.90 -11.18
N VAL A 115 2.28 -15.72 -10.01
CA VAL A 115 1.21 -16.56 -9.49
C VAL A 115 -0.02 -15.73 -9.15
N PRO A 116 -1.23 -16.28 -9.32
CA PRO A 116 -2.46 -15.55 -9.01
C PRO A 116 -2.53 -15.08 -7.56
N GLY A 117 -3.04 -13.88 -7.34
CA GLY A 117 -3.41 -13.35 -6.03
C GLY A 117 -4.88 -13.60 -5.69
N ILE A 118 -5.31 -13.15 -4.50
CA ILE A 118 -6.71 -13.25 -4.08
C ILE A 118 -7.64 -12.36 -4.93
N GLY A 119 -7.14 -11.34 -5.60
CA GLY A 119 -7.92 -10.23 -6.16
C GLY A 119 -8.26 -9.19 -5.09
N VAL A 120 -9.52 -8.78 -4.98
CA VAL A 120 -10.04 -7.77 -4.03
C VAL A 120 -9.22 -6.46 -4.06
N ALA A 121 -8.90 -5.99 -5.26
CA ALA A 121 -7.94 -4.91 -5.50
C ALA A 121 -8.32 -3.59 -4.80
N ALA A 122 -9.62 -3.33 -4.62
CA ALA A 122 -10.12 -2.12 -3.96
C ALA A 122 -9.84 -2.10 -2.45
N LYS A 123 -9.56 -3.24 -1.82
CA LYS A 123 -9.27 -3.38 -0.38
C LYS A 123 -7.77 -3.47 -0.08
N GLN A 124 -6.92 -3.64 -1.09
CA GLN A 124 -5.49 -3.88 -0.88
C GLN A 124 -4.64 -2.62 -0.69
N TYR A 125 -5.19 -1.40 -0.82
CA TYR A 125 -4.41 -0.17 -0.61
C TYR A 125 -3.69 -0.08 0.75
N PRO A 126 -4.33 -0.43 1.89
CA PRO A 126 -3.66 -0.44 3.19
C PRO A 126 -2.89 -1.72 3.49
N TYR A 127 -2.94 -2.73 2.62
CA TYR A 127 -2.16 -3.96 2.80
C TYR A 127 -0.66 -3.66 2.71
N LEU A 128 0.10 -4.24 3.64
CA LEU A 128 1.54 -4.05 3.70
C LEU A 128 2.24 -5.22 3.01
N GLU A 129 2.88 -4.96 1.89
CA GLU A 129 3.71 -5.94 1.21
C GLU A 129 5.05 -6.17 1.93
N VAL A 130 5.81 -7.19 1.51
CA VAL A 130 7.13 -7.49 2.08
C VAL A 130 8.06 -6.29 1.99
N ASP A 131 8.04 -5.57 0.87
CA ASP A 131 8.88 -4.39 0.64
C ASP A 131 8.45 -3.15 1.46
N ASP A 132 7.25 -3.13 2.07
CA ASP A 132 6.79 -2.08 2.99
C ASP A 132 7.37 -2.25 4.41
N ILE A 133 8.07 -3.36 4.69
CA ILE A 133 8.64 -3.65 6.01
C ILE A 133 10.14 -3.39 6.01
N PHE A 134 10.57 -2.52 6.91
CA PHE A 134 11.96 -2.15 7.09
C PHE A 134 12.53 -2.74 8.38
N TYR A 135 13.85 -2.92 8.38
CA TYR A 135 14.66 -3.33 9.52
C TYR A 135 15.53 -2.16 9.96
N TYR A 136 16.02 -2.22 11.17
CA TYR A 136 16.68 -1.07 11.76
C TYR A 136 18.03 -1.45 12.38
N ASN A 137 18.90 -0.46 12.52
CA ASN A 137 20.09 -0.52 13.35
C ASN A 137 20.28 0.85 13.97
N VAL A 138 20.13 0.93 15.30
CA VAL A 138 20.05 2.19 16.03
C VAL A 138 21.02 2.20 17.21
N PRO A 139 21.73 3.31 17.44
CA PRO A 139 22.67 3.41 18.58
C PRO A 139 21.95 3.50 19.93
N THR A 140 20.74 4.07 19.96
CA THR A 140 19.86 4.12 21.12
C THR A 140 18.44 3.76 20.71
N PRO A 141 17.55 3.35 21.62
CA PRO A 141 16.16 3.09 21.30
C PRO A 141 15.48 4.27 20.63
N LEU A 142 14.69 3.99 19.60
CA LEU A 142 13.94 4.97 18.84
C LEU A 142 12.45 4.65 18.90
N THR A 143 11.65 5.66 19.26
CA THR A 143 10.18 5.62 19.20
C THR A 143 9.68 6.72 18.28
N GLU A 144 8.74 6.40 17.41
CA GLU A 144 7.96 7.37 16.64
C GLU A 144 6.47 7.20 16.96
N LEU A 145 5.80 8.29 17.28
CA LEU A 145 4.36 8.35 17.45
C LEU A 145 3.79 9.32 16.41
N PHE A 146 2.89 8.82 15.59
CA PHE A 146 2.14 9.59 14.62
C PHE A 146 0.66 9.61 15.00
N PHE A 147 0.04 10.78 14.91
CA PHE A 147 -1.39 10.97 15.07
C PHE A 147 -1.89 11.92 13.99
N LYS A 148 -3.07 11.64 13.42
CA LYS A 148 -3.78 12.55 12.52
C LYS A 148 -5.29 12.36 12.68
N THR A 149 -6.05 13.45 12.71
CA THR A 149 -7.51 13.41 12.75
C THR A 149 -8.08 12.79 11.47
N THR A 150 -9.21 12.12 11.57
CA THR A 150 -10.01 11.59 10.46
C THR A 150 -11.35 12.34 10.34
N PHE A 151 -12.29 11.81 9.57
CA PHE A 151 -13.60 12.45 9.37
C PHE A 151 -14.56 12.06 10.47
N GLU A 152 -15.33 13.03 10.96
CA GLU A 152 -16.24 12.97 12.08
C GLU A 152 -15.53 12.46 13.34
N GLN A 153 -15.84 11.27 13.82
CA GLN A 153 -15.23 10.68 15.01
C GLN A 153 -14.17 9.65 14.61
N GLY A 154 -12.92 9.92 14.99
CA GLY A 154 -11.88 8.93 14.79
C GLY A 154 -10.48 9.51 14.66
N GLN A 155 -9.52 8.63 14.37
CA GLN A 155 -8.11 8.97 14.34
C GLN A 155 -7.31 7.99 13.47
N ASN A 156 -6.18 8.48 12.97
CA ASN A 156 -5.14 7.67 12.35
C ASN A 156 -3.89 7.72 13.23
N LEU A 157 -3.52 6.57 13.77
CA LEU A 157 -2.37 6.40 14.66
C LEU A 157 -1.32 5.51 13.98
N ASP A 158 -0.04 5.79 14.19
CA ASP A 158 1.05 4.87 13.87
C ASP A 158 2.11 4.97 14.99
N ALA A 159 2.26 3.91 15.77
CA ALA A 159 3.21 3.81 16.85
C ALA A 159 4.30 2.81 16.46
N PHE A 160 5.54 3.23 16.57
CA PHE A 160 6.70 2.45 16.18
C PHE A 160 7.78 2.53 17.25
N PHE A 161 8.38 1.38 17.57
CA PHE A 161 9.52 1.27 18.49
C PHE A 161 10.56 0.32 17.90
N THR A 162 11.83 0.69 18.02
CA THR A 162 12.96 -0.20 17.68
C THR A 162 14.13 -0.03 18.62
N SER A 163 14.85 -1.11 18.88
CA SER A 163 16.04 -1.12 19.73
C SER A 163 17.03 -2.22 19.31
N ASN A 164 18.31 -1.95 19.48
CA ASN A 164 19.34 -2.96 19.40
C ASN A 164 19.49 -3.63 20.77
N ILE A 165 19.25 -4.95 20.85
CA ILE A 165 19.52 -5.76 22.05
C ILE A 165 21.02 -5.99 22.20
N SER A 166 21.72 -6.09 21.07
CA SER A 166 23.17 -6.18 20.97
C SER A 166 23.62 -5.56 19.64
N PRO A 167 24.93 -5.35 19.43
CA PRO A 167 25.43 -4.88 18.14
C PRO A 167 25.03 -5.78 16.94
N GLN A 168 24.63 -7.04 17.20
CA GLN A 168 24.26 -8.01 16.19
C GLN A 168 22.76 -8.17 16.01
N VAL A 169 21.93 -7.78 17.00
CA VAL A 169 20.49 -8.05 17.04
C VAL A 169 19.71 -6.77 17.19
N ASN A 170 18.83 -6.52 16.26
CA ASN A 170 17.80 -5.47 16.34
C ASN A 170 16.41 -6.08 16.30
N PHE A 171 15.46 -5.47 16.98
CA PHE A 171 14.03 -5.76 16.84
C PHE A 171 13.22 -4.48 16.72
N PHE A 172 12.04 -4.62 16.16
CA PHE A 172 11.04 -3.56 16.12
C PHE A 172 9.65 -4.12 16.42
N ILE A 173 8.80 -3.25 16.93
CA ILE A 173 7.37 -3.47 17.09
C ILE A 173 6.63 -2.22 16.64
N ALA A 174 5.52 -2.39 15.91
CA ALA A 174 4.73 -1.28 15.44
C ALA A 174 3.25 -1.64 15.37
N TYR A 175 2.42 -0.64 15.58
CA TYR A 175 0.97 -0.74 15.39
C TYR A 175 0.46 0.49 14.69
N LYS A 176 -0.31 0.28 13.61
CA LYS A 176 -1.02 1.33 12.91
C LYS A 176 -2.51 1.05 13.02
N GLY A 177 -3.26 2.05 13.46
CA GLY A 177 -4.71 2.00 13.59
C GLY A 177 -5.36 3.18 12.89
N LEU A 178 -6.42 2.90 12.15
CA LEU A 178 -7.30 3.90 11.55
C LEU A 178 -8.73 3.62 12.01
N ARG A 179 -9.41 4.65 12.45
CA ARG A 179 -10.86 4.68 12.62
C ARG A 179 -11.40 5.98 12.06
N SER A 180 -12.44 5.92 11.23
CA SER A 180 -13.11 7.10 10.67
C SER A 180 -14.57 6.77 10.47
N LEU A 181 -15.47 7.52 11.12
CA LEU A 181 -16.92 7.30 11.03
C LEU A 181 -17.46 7.66 9.64
N GLY A 182 -16.86 8.70 9.01
CA GLY A 182 -17.38 9.24 7.75
C GLY A 182 -18.62 10.11 7.96
N LYS A 183 -19.09 10.73 6.88
CA LYS A 183 -20.22 11.65 6.89
C LYS A 183 -21.54 11.01 6.42
N TYR A 184 -21.45 9.92 5.67
CA TYR A 184 -22.60 9.21 5.12
C TYR A 184 -23.02 8.06 6.02
N GLN A 185 -24.24 7.59 5.86
CA GLN A 185 -24.77 6.41 6.58
C GLN A 185 -23.93 5.17 6.21
N ASN A 186 -23.72 4.27 7.19
CA ASN A 186 -23.00 3.02 7.06
C ASN A 186 -21.66 3.17 6.30
N ASN A 187 -20.78 4.01 6.85
CA ASN A 187 -19.54 4.42 6.17
C ASN A 187 -18.30 4.35 7.07
N LEU A 188 -18.38 3.66 8.21
CA LEU A 188 -17.28 3.51 9.14
C LEU A 188 -16.16 2.69 8.51
N THR A 189 -14.91 3.18 8.63
CA THR A 189 -13.71 2.42 8.34
C THR A 189 -12.94 2.14 9.63
N SER A 190 -12.49 0.91 9.81
CA SER A 190 -11.70 0.47 10.96
C SER A 190 -10.58 -0.44 10.48
N GLN A 191 -9.33 0.01 10.62
CA GLN A 191 -8.18 -0.71 10.10
C GLN A 191 -7.12 -0.84 11.19
N GLY A 192 -6.62 -2.05 11.39
CA GLY A 192 -5.55 -2.37 12.31
C GLY A 192 -4.39 -3.07 11.60
N SER A 193 -3.15 -2.69 11.91
CA SER A 193 -1.95 -3.36 11.40
C SER A 193 -0.92 -3.50 12.50
N PHE A 194 -0.71 -4.71 12.96
CA PHE A 194 0.36 -5.05 13.90
C PHE A 194 1.57 -5.56 13.13
N ARG A 195 2.76 -5.10 13.49
CA ARG A 195 4.04 -5.48 12.88
C ARG A 195 5.05 -5.76 13.96
N PHE A 196 5.70 -6.90 13.87
CA PHE A 196 6.83 -7.26 14.73
C PHE A 196 7.91 -7.91 13.87
N GLY A 197 9.17 -7.56 14.10
CA GLY A 197 10.24 -8.18 13.37
C GLY A 197 11.62 -7.79 13.90
N GLY A 198 12.64 -8.29 13.23
CA GLY A 198 14.00 -7.99 13.61
C GLY A 198 15.02 -8.54 12.63
N SER A 199 16.26 -8.19 12.91
CA SER A 199 17.40 -8.62 12.13
C SER A 199 18.52 -9.11 13.04
N TYR A 200 19.28 -10.08 12.53
CA TYR A 200 20.48 -10.60 13.17
C TYR A 200 21.61 -10.71 12.16
N HIS A 201 22.82 -10.44 12.58
CA HIS A 201 24.03 -10.80 11.84
C HIS A 201 25.11 -11.40 12.76
N SER A 202 25.82 -12.40 12.27
CA SER A 202 26.93 -12.98 12.99
C SER A 202 28.09 -11.98 13.16
N LYS A 203 28.94 -12.15 14.19
CA LYS A 203 30.08 -11.27 14.45
C LYS A 203 31.04 -11.17 13.25
N ASN A 204 31.24 -12.27 12.52
CA ASN A 204 32.03 -12.31 11.29
C ASN A 204 31.29 -11.86 10.03
N LYS A 205 30.02 -11.39 10.17
CA LYS A 205 29.12 -10.91 9.09
C LYS A 205 28.88 -11.92 7.96
N ARG A 206 29.18 -13.22 8.19
CA ARG A 206 28.92 -14.26 7.18
C ARG A 206 27.48 -14.71 7.14
N TYR A 207 26.75 -14.66 8.25
CA TYR A 207 25.35 -15.02 8.34
C TYR A 207 24.53 -13.78 8.66
N GLN A 208 23.43 -13.57 7.92
CA GLN A 208 22.45 -12.53 8.15
C GLN A 208 21.05 -13.16 8.15
N LEU A 209 20.17 -12.60 8.98
CA LEU A 209 18.77 -13.00 9.10
C LEU A 209 17.92 -11.75 9.21
N LYS A 210 16.80 -11.74 8.49
CA LYS A 210 15.70 -10.79 8.62
C LYS A 210 14.40 -11.57 8.75
N THR A 211 13.57 -11.19 9.70
CA THR A 211 12.27 -11.84 9.89
C THR A 211 11.24 -10.84 10.37
N HIS A 212 10.00 -11.02 9.92
CA HIS A 212 8.88 -10.24 10.45
C HIS A 212 7.57 -11.03 10.41
N PHE A 213 6.66 -10.61 11.28
CA PHE A 213 5.27 -11.00 11.30
C PHE A 213 4.39 -9.75 11.14
N VAL A 214 3.37 -9.85 10.31
CA VAL A 214 2.36 -8.80 10.08
C VAL A 214 0.99 -9.42 10.26
N SER A 215 0.11 -8.73 11.00
CA SER A 215 -1.31 -9.09 11.10
C SER A 215 -2.14 -7.85 10.85
N GLN A 216 -3.05 -7.91 9.91
CA GLN A 216 -3.91 -6.80 9.49
C GLN A 216 -5.37 -7.21 9.55
N ASP A 217 -6.19 -6.26 9.96
CA ASP A 217 -7.65 -6.30 9.95
C ASP A 217 -8.12 -5.00 9.29
N LEU A 218 -8.72 -5.11 8.10
CA LEU A 218 -9.04 -3.99 7.23
C LEU A 218 -10.55 -3.99 6.95
N SER A 219 -11.33 -3.48 7.89
CA SER A 219 -12.80 -3.46 7.84
C SER A 219 -13.33 -2.14 7.30
N THR A 220 -14.43 -2.21 6.56
CA THR A 220 -15.19 -1.07 6.04
C THR A 220 -16.67 -1.43 6.05
N GLU A 221 -17.51 -0.59 6.69
CA GLU A 221 -18.95 -0.64 6.46
C GLU A 221 -19.26 -0.24 5.01
N GLU A 222 -20.12 -0.99 4.38
CA GLU A 222 -20.50 -0.82 2.97
C GLU A 222 -21.93 -0.32 2.87
N ASN A 223 -22.15 0.67 1.99
CA ASN A 223 -23.47 1.27 1.82
C ASN A 223 -23.97 1.27 0.36
N GLY A 224 -23.20 0.71 -0.57
CA GLY A 224 -23.54 0.64 -1.98
C GLY A 224 -23.63 2.00 -2.70
N GLY A 225 -23.18 3.09 -2.06
CA GLY A 225 -23.30 4.45 -2.59
C GLY A 225 -24.70 5.05 -2.39
N LEU A 226 -24.91 6.25 -2.93
CA LEU A 226 -26.18 6.98 -2.84
C LEU A 226 -27.26 6.33 -3.72
N THR A 227 -28.51 6.31 -3.22
CA THR A 227 -29.67 5.93 -4.05
C THR A 227 -29.85 6.90 -5.23
N THR A 228 -30.66 6.52 -6.23
CA THR A 228 -30.94 7.38 -7.40
C THR A 228 -31.50 8.74 -6.96
N LEU A 229 -32.42 8.75 -6.00
CA LEU A 229 -32.99 9.99 -5.48
C LEU A 229 -31.94 10.82 -4.72
N ALA A 230 -31.14 10.18 -3.87
CA ALA A 230 -30.09 10.87 -3.11
C ALA A 230 -29.00 11.43 -4.02
N ASN A 231 -28.70 10.79 -5.15
CA ASN A 231 -27.80 11.34 -6.17
C ASN A 231 -28.33 12.66 -6.75
N LEU A 232 -29.63 12.74 -7.08
CA LEU A 232 -30.25 13.98 -7.54
C LEU A 232 -30.22 15.08 -6.46
N GLN A 233 -30.51 14.71 -5.20
CA GLN A 233 -30.43 15.61 -4.05
C GLN A 233 -29.00 16.15 -3.84
N TYR A 234 -28.00 15.28 -3.91
CA TYR A 234 -26.58 15.64 -3.80
C TYR A 234 -26.14 16.58 -4.92
N GLN A 235 -26.52 16.29 -6.16
CA GLN A 235 -26.22 17.11 -7.33
C GLN A 235 -26.92 18.48 -7.32
N SER A 236 -28.07 18.59 -6.67
CA SER A 236 -28.81 19.86 -6.57
C SER A 236 -28.01 20.93 -5.81
N GLY A 237 -27.10 20.53 -4.93
CA GLY A 237 -26.32 21.45 -4.08
C GLY A 237 -27.18 22.24 -3.08
N ALA A 238 -28.44 21.85 -2.86
CA ALA A 238 -29.33 22.54 -1.95
C ALA A 238 -28.87 22.40 -0.49
N ASP A 239 -29.01 23.47 0.30
CA ASP A 239 -28.58 23.53 1.69
C ASP A 239 -29.21 22.43 2.56
N ASP A 240 -30.43 22.00 2.26
CA ASP A 240 -31.16 20.94 2.97
C ASP A 240 -30.41 19.58 2.91
N PHE A 241 -29.54 19.37 1.93
CA PHE A 241 -28.75 18.16 1.72
C PHE A 241 -27.25 18.35 2.07
N SER A 242 -26.90 19.44 2.74
CA SER A 242 -25.54 19.71 3.23
C SER A 242 -25.11 18.74 4.33
N GLU A 243 -26.07 18.27 5.16
CA GLU A 243 -25.87 17.19 6.13
C GLU A 243 -25.92 15.84 5.43
N ARG A 244 -24.75 15.27 5.13
CA ARG A 244 -24.57 14.07 4.30
C ARG A 244 -25.21 12.79 4.86
N ASN A 245 -25.41 12.72 6.17
CA ASN A 245 -26.09 11.62 6.85
C ASN A 245 -27.61 11.57 6.57
N LEU A 246 -28.19 12.64 5.99
CA LEU A 246 -29.59 12.67 5.56
C LEU A 246 -29.79 12.09 4.15
N LEU A 247 -28.72 11.96 3.37
CA LEU A 247 -28.77 11.34 2.05
C LEU A 247 -28.89 9.83 2.17
N GLU A 248 -29.92 9.28 1.51
CA GLU A 248 -30.20 7.86 1.54
C GLU A 248 -29.14 7.06 0.75
N VAL A 249 -28.72 5.94 1.30
CA VAL A 249 -27.78 5.00 0.68
C VAL A 249 -28.50 3.70 0.31
N ASN A 250 -27.91 2.92 -0.59
CA ASN A 250 -28.57 1.72 -1.12
C ASN A 250 -28.82 0.65 -0.06
N PHE A 251 -27.92 0.51 0.94
CA PHE A 251 -28.09 -0.36 2.10
C PHE A 251 -27.27 0.13 3.30
N GLN A 252 -27.61 -0.32 4.51
CA GLN A 252 -27.01 0.14 5.77
C GLN A 252 -26.58 -1.00 6.69
N ASP A 253 -26.44 -2.20 6.15
CA ASP A 253 -26.32 -3.43 6.91
C ASP A 253 -25.24 -4.36 6.37
N ALA A 254 -24.34 -3.82 5.56
CA ALA A 254 -23.24 -4.59 4.98
C ALA A 254 -21.87 -4.12 5.50
N GLU A 255 -20.93 -5.06 5.53
CA GLU A 255 -19.55 -4.86 5.92
C GLU A 255 -18.62 -5.74 5.04
N SER A 256 -17.49 -5.19 4.64
CA SER A 256 -16.43 -5.95 3.99
C SER A 256 -15.16 -5.91 4.83
N ILE A 257 -14.46 -7.05 4.94
CA ILE A 257 -13.29 -7.22 5.79
C ILE A 257 -12.22 -7.97 5.00
N LEU A 258 -11.00 -7.42 4.96
CA LEU A 258 -9.80 -8.16 4.52
C LEU A 258 -8.93 -8.43 5.75
N LEU A 259 -8.90 -9.68 6.18
CA LEU A 259 -7.99 -10.18 7.19
C LEU A 259 -6.72 -10.68 6.50
N ALA A 260 -5.57 -10.34 7.04
CA ALA A 260 -4.31 -10.78 6.47
C ALA A 260 -3.27 -11.07 7.55
N LYS A 261 -2.57 -12.19 7.40
CA LYS A 261 -1.42 -12.56 8.23
C LYS A 261 -0.26 -12.92 7.33
N ARG A 262 0.93 -12.47 7.67
CA ARG A 262 2.15 -12.84 6.97
C ARG A 262 3.28 -13.12 7.93
N PHE A 263 3.98 -14.21 7.66
CA PHE A 263 5.28 -14.51 8.25
C PHE A 263 6.33 -14.52 7.15
N PHE A 264 7.41 -13.75 7.36
CA PHE A 264 8.52 -13.65 6.44
C PHE A 264 9.83 -13.94 7.14
N LEU A 265 10.67 -14.74 6.49
CA LEU A 265 12.03 -15.04 6.95
C LEU A 265 12.95 -15.05 5.73
N LYS A 266 14.01 -14.28 5.80
CA LYS A 266 15.09 -14.26 4.80
C LYS A 266 16.41 -14.39 5.51
N HIS A 267 17.22 -15.35 5.10
CA HIS A 267 18.56 -15.49 5.62
C HIS A 267 19.55 -15.84 4.53
N ASP A 268 20.78 -15.39 4.71
CA ASP A 268 21.87 -15.66 3.80
C ASP A 268 23.16 -16.05 4.54
N TYR A 269 23.96 -16.88 3.86
CA TYR A 269 25.26 -17.29 4.33
C TYR A 269 26.32 -17.06 3.25
N ALA A 270 27.38 -16.29 3.58
CA ALA A 270 28.53 -16.09 2.71
C ALA A 270 29.47 -17.30 2.78
N ILE A 271 29.37 -18.19 1.79
CA ILE A 271 30.27 -19.36 1.64
C ILE A 271 31.70 -18.84 1.40
N VAL A 272 31.84 -17.92 0.45
CA VAL A 272 33.07 -17.20 0.21
C VAL A 272 32.84 -15.73 0.53
N ALA A 273 33.40 -15.25 1.62
CA ALA A 273 33.31 -13.85 2.02
C ALA A 273 34.53 -13.08 1.50
N PRO A 274 34.38 -11.83 1.06
CA PRO A 274 35.50 -11.00 0.69
C PRO A 274 36.40 -10.82 1.91
N LYS A 275 37.73 -11.11 1.76
CA LYS A 275 38.71 -11.05 2.87
C LYS A 275 39.10 -9.59 3.18
N ASP A 276 39.03 -8.73 2.18
CA ASP A 276 39.33 -7.30 2.27
C ASP A 276 38.61 -6.52 1.13
N SER A 277 38.83 -5.21 1.07
CA SER A 277 38.24 -4.36 0.01
C SER A 277 38.80 -4.64 -1.40
N LEU A 278 39.89 -5.41 -1.49
CA LEU A 278 40.57 -5.83 -2.74
C LEU A 278 40.09 -7.21 -3.21
N SER A 279 39.42 -7.99 -2.33
CA SER A 279 38.86 -9.30 -2.68
C SER A 279 37.80 -9.17 -3.76
N THR A 280 37.96 -9.88 -4.87
CA THR A 280 37.15 -9.71 -6.07
C THR A 280 35.91 -10.62 -6.13
N ASN A 281 35.89 -11.68 -5.34
CA ASN A 281 34.87 -12.73 -5.43
C ASN A 281 34.10 -12.91 -4.11
N SER A 282 32.80 -13.01 -4.19
CA SER A 282 31.96 -13.52 -3.11
C SER A 282 30.93 -14.51 -3.63
N VAL A 283 30.62 -15.52 -2.81
CA VAL A 283 29.57 -16.50 -3.08
C VAL A 283 28.67 -16.56 -1.86
N LYS A 284 27.38 -16.36 -2.07
CA LYS A 284 26.36 -16.42 -1.00
C LYS A 284 25.26 -17.40 -1.39
N LEU A 285 24.72 -18.07 -0.40
CA LEU A 285 23.47 -18.81 -0.49
C LEU A 285 22.42 -18.08 0.34
N GLU A 286 21.30 -17.78 -0.26
CA GLU A 286 20.16 -17.09 0.37
C GLU A 286 18.93 -17.99 0.32
N HIS A 287 18.20 -18.07 1.42
CA HIS A 287 16.88 -18.70 1.48
C HIS A 287 15.87 -17.70 1.98
N THR A 288 14.70 -17.69 1.35
CA THR A 288 13.55 -16.85 1.74
C THR A 288 12.32 -17.73 1.88
N LEU A 289 11.67 -17.65 3.03
CA LEU A 289 10.36 -18.22 3.30
C LEU A 289 9.35 -17.07 3.45
N ASN A 290 8.24 -17.11 2.72
CA ASN A 290 7.12 -16.21 2.90
C ASN A 290 5.84 -17.02 3.00
N PHE A 291 5.12 -16.88 4.10
CA PHE A 291 3.78 -17.41 4.30
C PHE A 291 2.80 -16.25 4.36
N THR A 292 1.82 -16.25 3.47
CA THR A 292 0.75 -15.26 3.41
C THR A 292 -0.58 -15.98 3.53
N ASP A 293 -1.44 -15.48 4.42
CA ASP A 293 -2.80 -15.97 4.67
C ASP A 293 -3.72 -14.75 4.61
N LYS A 294 -4.68 -14.76 3.68
CA LYS A 294 -5.66 -13.69 3.48
C LYS A 294 -7.06 -14.27 3.46
N GLU A 295 -7.99 -13.59 4.10
CA GLU A 295 -9.42 -13.93 4.08
C GLU A 295 -10.18 -12.66 3.71
N TYR A 296 -11.03 -12.74 2.70
CA TYR A 296 -11.95 -11.67 2.35
C TYR A 296 -13.37 -12.07 2.70
N HIS A 297 -14.05 -11.23 3.48
CA HIS A 297 -15.43 -11.43 3.88
C HIS A 297 -16.29 -10.28 3.38
N PHE A 298 -17.45 -10.62 2.84
CA PHE A 298 -18.57 -9.70 2.65
C PHE A 298 -19.75 -10.23 3.44
N ASN A 299 -20.24 -9.44 4.38
CA ASN A 299 -21.38 -9.80 5.22
C ASN A 299 -22.51 -8.80 4.99
N GLN A 300 -23.75 -9.29 4.84
CA GLN A 300 -24.93 -8.45 4.71
C GLN A 300 -26.12 -9.07 5.45
N SER A 301 -26.87 -8.25 6.19
CA SER A 301 -28.00 -8.76 7.00
C SER A 301 -29.21 -9.09 6.17
N VAL A 302 -29.52 -8.30 5.13
CA VAL A 302 -30.68 -8.48 4.23
C VAL A 302 -30.21 -8.33 2.79
N ALA A 303 -30.61 -9.26 1.93
CA ALA A 303 -30.23 -9.23 0.52
C ALA A 303 -30.68 -7.94 -0.17
N PHE A 304 -29.77 -7.29 -0.89
CA PHE A 304 -30.06 -6.08 -1.66
C PHE A 304 -30.42 -6.45 -3.09
N ALA A 305 -31.64 -6.09 -3.50
CA ALA A 305 -32.17 -6.44 -4.81
C ALA A 305 -31.34 -5.95 -6.00
N GLY A 306 -30.57 -4.86 -5.83
CA GLY A 306 -29.67 -4.35 -6.86
C GLY A 306 -28.49 -5.26 -7.22
N PHE A 307 -28.17 -6.28 -6.41
CA PHE A 307 -27.20 -7.33 -6.73
C PHE A 307 -27.86 -8.57 -7.39
N GLY A 308 -29.18 -8.54 -7.60
CA GLY A 308 -29.96 -9.65 -8.13
C GLY A 308 -30.45 -10.61 -7.05
N GLU A 309 -30.84 -11.83 -7.47
CA GLU A 309 -31.33 -12.84 -6.55
C GLU A 309 -30.23 -13.35 -5.61
N ALA A 310 -30.65 -13.77 -4.42
CA ALA A 310 -29.81 -14.42 -3.44
C ALA A 310 -30.39 -15.79 -3.05
N PHE A 311 -29.55 -16.75 -2.69
CA PHE A 311 -30.00 -18.07 -2.20
C PHE A 311 -30.73 -17.97 -0.87
N GLU A 312 -30.31 -16.98 -0.05
CA GLU A 312 -30.92 -16.65 1.23
C GLU A 312 -31.29 -15.17 1.24
N THR A 313 -32.44 -14.81 1.82
CA THR A 313 -32.90 -13.41 1.89
C THR A 313 -32.27 -12.62 3.02
N SER A 314 -31.58 -13.28 3.93
CA SER A 314 -30.95 -12.65 5.10
C SER A 314 -29.76 -13.45 5.63
N GLY A 315 -28.82 -12.73 6.26
CA GLY A 315 -27.65 -13.34 6.87
C GLY A 315 -26.59 -13.79 5.86
N LEU A 316 -26.49 -13.08 4.74
CA LEU A 316 -25.54 -13.39 3.67
C LEU A 316 -24.12 -13.25 4.18
N ARG A 317 -23.26 -14.22 3.80
CA ARG A 317 -21.88 -14.29 4.24
C ARG A 317 -20.99 -14.95 3.19
N ASP A 318 -20.28 -14.14 2.47
CA ASP A 318 -19.28 -14.59 1.53
C ASP A 318 -17.89 -14.60 2.19
N GLU A 319 -17.14 -15.67 2.02
CA GLU A 319 -15.82 -15.84 2.63
C GLU A 319 -14.87 -16.53 1.66
N ALA A 320 -13.93 -15.76 1.08
CA ALA A 320 -12.86 -16.25 0.24
C ALA A 320 -11.56 -16.36 1.03
N GLU A 321 -10.93 -17.53 1.03
CA GLU A 321 -9.65 -17.80 1.68
C GLU A 321 -8.52 -17.90 0.65
N TYR A 322 -7.36 -17.35 0.97
CA TYR A 322 -6.15 -17.43 0.15
C TYR A 322 -4.93 -17.69 1.02
N GLN A 323 -4.22 -18.77 0.72
CA GLN A 323 -2.95 -19.09 1.36
C GLN A 323 -1.86 -19.27 0.31
N ASN A 324 -0.69 -18.69 0.57
CA ASN A 324 0.49 -18.84 -0.26
C ASN A 324 1.73 -19.07 0.62
N VAL A 325 2.31 -20.25 0.50
CA VAL A 325 3.60 -20.57 1.10
C VAL A 325 4.65 -20.58 0.00
N SER A 326 5.58 -19.63 0.01
CA SER A 326 6.65 -19.59 -0.95
C SER A 326 8.02 -19.79 -0.31
N ASN A 327 8.83 -20.69 -0.91
CA ASN A 327 10.21 -20.96 -0.55
C ASN A 327 11.12 -20.63 -1.72
N THR A 328 12.08 -19.74 -1.53
CA THR A 328 13.05 -19.35 -2.55
C THR A 328 14.46 -19.70 -2.10
N LEU A 329 15.16 -20.47 -2.90
CA LEU A 329 16.61 -20.72 -2.74
C LEU A 329 17.36 -19.96 -3.84
N LYS A 330 18.32 -19.12 -3.45
CA LYS A 330 19.07 -18.26 -4.37
C LYS A 330 20.58 -18.40 -4.16
N GLY A 331 21.30 -18.74 -5.20
CA GLY A 331 22.76 -18.68 -5.27
C GLY A 331 23.21 -17.35 -5.85
N ILE A 332 24.12 -16.66 -5.20
CA ILE A 332 24.61 -15.32 -5.59
C ILE A 332 26.12 -15.37 -5.75
N TYR A 333 26.60 -15.02 -6.93
CA TYR A 333 28.02 -14.78 -7.21
C TYR A 333 28.22 -13.29 -7.50
N GLU A 334 29.18 -12.68 -6.84
CA GLU A 334 29.50 -11.27 -7.03
C GLU A 334 31.01 -11.09 -7.25
N ASN A 335 31.32 -10.34 -8.29
CA ASN A 335 32.66 -10.01 -8.69
C ASN A 335 32.73 -8.54 -9.15
N LYS A 336 33.79 -7.79 -8.80
CA LYS A 336 33.94 -6.37 -9.13
C LYS A 336 33.95 -6.07 -10.64
N ILE A 337 34.40 -7.02 -11.46
CA ILE A 337 34.49 -6.85 -12.90
C ILE A 337 33.28 -7.44 -13.61
N LEU A 338 32.92 -8.67 -13.23
CA LEU A 338 31.82 -9.41 -13.85
C LEU A 338 30.43 -9.00 -13.33
N GLY A 339 30.38 -8.21 -12.26
CA GLY A 339 29.14 -7.82 -11.64
C GLY A 339 28.57 -8.88 -10.70
N LYS A 340 27.28 -8.84 -10.50
CA LYS A 340 26.50 -9.75 -9.64
C LYS A 340 25.60 -10.61 -10.49
N LEU A 341 25.80 -11.92 -10.42
CA LEU A 341 24.95 -12.93 -11.03
C LEU A 341 24.24 -13.70 -9.91
N SER A 342 22.95 -13.92 -10.05
CA SER A 342 22.23 -14.81 -9.14
C SER A 342 21.30 -15.73 -9.91
N VAL A 343 21.17 -16.96 -9.42
CA VAL A 343 20.20 -17.95 -9.90
C VAL A 343 19.30 -18.35 -8.75
N ARG A 344 18.02 -18.56 -9.03
CA ARG A 344 17.04 -18.91 -8.02
C ARG A 344 16.10 -20.03 -8.49
N ALA A 345 15.67 -20.83 -7.53
CA ALA A 345 14.53 -21.71 -7.66
C ALA A 345 13.52 -21.32 -6.58
N LYS A 346 12.25 -21.30 -6.93
CA LYS A 346 11.17 -20.90 -6.03
C LYS A 346 10.05 -21.92 -6.11
N HIS A 347 9.55 -22.33 -4.97
CA HIS A 347 8.39 -23.20 -4.84
C HIS A 347 7.26 -22.41 -4.19
N TYR A 348 6.08 -22.50 -4.80
CA TYR A 348 4.84 -21.97 -4.26
C TYR A 348 3.90 -23.11 -3.95
N ASN A 349 3.27 -23.09 -2.80
CA ASN A 349 2.09 -23.88 -2.49
C ASN A 349 0.92 -22.91 -2.29
N LEU A 350 -0.04 -22.96 -3.20
CA LEU A 350 -1.19 -22.09 -3.29
C LEU A 350 -2.45 -22.84 -2.87
N ASN A 351 -3.31 -22.18 -2.11
CA ASN A 351 -4.64 -22.68 -1.78
C ASN A 351 -5.60 -21.48 -1.77
N TYR A 352 -6.58 -21.51 -2.66
CA TYR A 352 -7.60 -20.46 -2.77
C TYR A 352 -8.99 -21.10 -2.84
N GLY A 353 -9.98 -20.47 -2.23
CA GLY A 353 -11.38 -20.79 -2.46
C GLY A 353 -12.28 -20.62 -1.25
N TYR A 354 -13.29 -21.47 -1.20
CA TYR A 354 -14.47 -21.37 -0.34
C TYR A 354 -14.64 -22.64 0.49
N GLN A 355 -15.57 -22.62 1.46
CA GLN A 355 -15.76 -23.76 2.36
C GLN A 355 -16.44 -24.96 1.69
N SER A 356 -17.39 -24.75 0.79
CA SER A 356 -18.18 -25.82 0.16
C SER A 356 -18.33 -25.63 -1.34
N LYS A 357 -18.58 -26.74 -2.06
CA LYS A 357 -18.94 -26.70 -3.48
C LYS A 357 -20.35 -26.15 -3.63
N LEU A 358 -20.55 -25.34 -4.67
CA LEU A 358 -21.87 -24.87 -5.04
C LEU A 358 -22.44 -25.73 -6.18
N ILE A 359 -23.63 -26.23 -6.01
CA ILE A 359 -24.35 -27.04 -7.00
C ILE A 359 -25.49 -26.19 -7.55
N LEU A 360 -25.38 -25.79 -8.80
CA LEU A 360 -26.43 -25.12 -9.56
C LEU A 360 -27.11 -26.16 -10.49
N ASP A 361 -28.29 -25.83 -11.00
CA ASP A 361 -29.10 -26.75 -11.82
C ASP A 361 -28.32 -27.39 -12.97
N ASN A 362 -27.43 -26.65 -13.63
CA ASN A 362 -26.67 -27.07 -14.80
C ASN A 362 -25.14 -27.10 -14.63
N SER A 363 -24.63 -26.75 -13.45
CA SER A 363 -23.17 -26.67 -13.22
C SER A 363 -22.80 -26.92 -11.77
N ILE A 364 -21.57 -27.40 -11.57
CA ILE A 364 -20.95 -27.52 -10.25
C ILE A 364 -19.76 -26.57 -10.22
N ILE A 365 -19.79 -25.60 -9.28
CA ILE A 365 -18.68 -24.71 -9.05
C ILE A 365 -17.80 -25.33 -7.96
N PRO A 366 -16.51 -25.61 -8.25
CA PRO A 366 -15.58 -26.15 -7.27
C PRO A 366 -15.39 -25.16 -6.11
N ASN A 367 -15.02 -25.68 -4.96
CA ASN A 367 -14.76 -24.82 -3.81
C ASN A 367 -13.28 -24.45 -3.62
N ARG A 368 -12.35 -25.19 -4.24
CA ARG A 368 -10.91 -25.01 -3.99
C ARG A 368 -10.10 -25.12 -5.26
N ILE A 369 -9.09 -24.25 -5.35
CA ILE A 369 -7.95 -24.35 -6.26
C ILE A 369 -6.73 -24.56 -5.36
N GLN A 370 -6.00 -25.65 -5.60
CA GLN A 370 -4.78 -25.99 -4.85
C GLN A 370 -3.70 -26.34 -5.86
N GLU A 371 -2.57 -25.64 -5.77
CA GLU A 371 -1.48 -25.78 -6.75
C GLU A 371 -0.10 -25.71 -6.09
N ASP A 372 0.78 -26.56 -6.59
CA ASP A 372 2.21 -26.52 -6.33
C ASP A 372 2.97 -26.08 -7.59
N ILE A 373 3.58 -24.89 -7.53
CA ILE A 373 4.27 -24.30 -8.68
C ILE A 373 5.77 -24.19 -8.37
N ILE A 374 6.59 -24.57 -9.33
CA ILE A 374 8.03 -24.38 -9.27
C ILE A 374 8.42 -23.34 -10.33
N SER A 375 9.12 -22.29 -9.90
CA SER A 375 9.69 -21.26 -10.77
C SER A 375 11.22 -21.36 -10.75
N ALA A 376 11.83 -21.04 -11.86
CA ALA A 376 13.28 -20.87 -12.00
C ALA A 376 13.59 -19.49 -12.57
N GLY A 377 14.67 -18.88 -12.10
CA GLY A 377 15.02 -17.53 -12.55
C GLY A 377 16.50 -17.21 -12.38
N ALA A 378 16.92 -16.16 -13.07
CA ALA A 378 18.27 -15.60 -12.96
C ALA A 378 18.23 -14.08 -13.00
N GLU A 379 19.16 -13.45 -12.30
CA GLU A 379 19.36 -12.00 -12.29
C GLU A 379 20.82 -11.69 -12.57
N TYR A 380 21.03 -10.63 -13.33
CA TYR A 380 22.36 -10.07 -13.59
C TYR A 380 22.35 -8.57 -13.33
N GLN A 381 23.38 -8.09 -12.64
CA GLN A 381 23.58 -6.66 -12.39
C GLN A 381 25.06 -6.32 -12.53
N ASN A 382 25.36 -5.26 -13.26
CA ASN A 382 26.71 -4.73 -13.35
C ASN A 382 26.71 -3.21 -13.48
N ARG A 383 27.83 -2.58 -13.06
CA ARG A 383 28.09 -1.15 -13.22
C ARG A 383 29.48 -0.93 -13.75
N ILE A 384 29.55 -0.35 -14.95
CA ILE A 384 30.82 -0.12 -15.67
C ILE A 384 30.82 1.33 -16.14
N GLN A 385 31.81 2.14 -15.64
CA GLN A 385 32.07 3.51 -16.13
C GLN A 385 30.80 4.40 -16.22
N GLY A 386 29.91 4.32 -15.23
CA GLY A 386 28.67 5.13 -15.21
C GLY A 386 27.45 4.45 -15.87
N PHE A 387 27.65 3.35 -16.60
CA PHE A 387 26.59 2.51 -17.10
C PHE A 387 26.17 1.48 -16.05
N ASP A 388 24.89 1.42 -15.75
CA ASP A 388 24.25 0.39 -14.95
C ASP A 388 23.46 -0.52 -15.88
N VAL A 389 23.64 -1.83 -15.76
CA VAL A 389 22.84 -2.83 -16.46
C VAL A 389 22.22 -3.74 -15.43
N TYR A 390 20.90 -3.97 -15.54
CA TYR A 390 20.18 -4.94 -14.75
C TYR A 390 19.29 -5.79 -15.64
N GLY A 391 19.28 -7.09 -15.42
CA GLY A 391 18.43 -8.05 -16.12
C GLY A 391 17.84 -9.06 -15.14
N ASN A 392 16.60 -9.44 -15.34
CA ASN A 392 15.89 -10.44 -14.56
C ASN A 392 15.04 -11.30 -15.49
N ILE A 393 15.16 -12.61 -15.38
CA ILE A 393 14.31 -13.59 -16.03
C ILE A 393 13.79 -14.57 -15.00
N GLU A 394 12.50 -14.86 -15.03
CA GLU A 394 11.86 -15.89 -14.21
C GLU A 394 10.72 -16.53 -14.99
N ALA A 395 10.54 -17.83 -14.82
CA ALA A 395 9.42 -18.56 -15.41
C ALA A 395 8.97 -19.69 -14.49
N ASN A 396 7.67 -19.97 -14.51
CA ASN A 396 7.09 -21.17 -13.92
C ASN A 396 7.46 -22.36 -14.81
N VAL A 397 8.17 -23.33 -14.26
CA VAL A 397 8.66 -24.50 -15.01
C VAL A 397 7.86 -25.76 -14.72
N ASN A 398 7.01 -25.73 -13.70
CA ASN A 398 6.07 -26.79 -13.34
C ASN A 398 4.86 -26.18 -12.62
N GLY A 399 3.71 -26.85 -12.68
CA GLY A 399 2.41 -26.44 -12.14
C GLY A 399 1.42 -26.11 -13.25
N GLU A 400 0.14 -25.96 -12.91
CA GLU A 400 -0.93 -25.66 -13.85
C GLU A 400 -0.85 -24.22 -14.35
N TYR A 401 -0.54 -23.27 -13.43
CA TYR A 401 -0.46 -21.86 -13.78
C TYR A 401 0.90 -21.49 -14.36
N THR A 402 0.93 -21.29 -15.66
CA THR A 402 2.12 -20.81 -16.36
C THR A 402 2.36 -19.33 -16.09
N GLY A 403 3.61 -18.91 -16.15
CA GLY A 403 3.96 -17.51 -15.98
C GLY A 403 5.42 -17.28 -16.35
N SER A 404 5.71 -16.08 -16.85
CA SER A 404 7.07 -15.66 -17.15
C SER A 404 7.24 -14.15 -17.01
N ASN A 405 8.44 -13.73 -16.62
CA ASN A 405 8.85 -12.34 -16.57
C ASN A 405 10.25 -12.19 -17.14
N LEU A 406 10.41 -11.32 -18.11
CA LEU A 406 11.68 -10.88 -18.63
C LEU A 406 11.77 -9.37 -18.44
N TYR A 407 12.75 -8.91 -17.68
CA TYR A 407 13.02 -7.50 -17.43
C TYR A 407 14.46 -7.18 -17.76
N GLY A 408 14.68 -6.07 -18.46
CA GLY A 408 15.99 -5.51 -18.72
C GLY A 408 16.01 -4.00 -18.54
N GLU A 409 17.01 -3.47 -17.85
CA GLU A 409 17.23 -2.03 -17.68
C GLU A 409 18.68 -1.69 -17.98
N ALA A 410 18.88 -0.62 -18.74
CA ALA A 410 20.15 0.04 -18.93
C ALA A 410 20.05 1.50 -18.48
N GLY A 411 20.96 1.93 -17.62
CA GLY A 411 21.02 3.29 -17.09
C GLY A 411 22.39 3.90 -17.31
N TYR A 412 22.43 5.21 -17.51
CA TYR A 412 23.66 5.98 -17.57
C TYR A 412 23.60 7.17 -16.61
N SER A 413 24.56 7.23 -15.68
CA SER A 413 24.71 8.34 -14.74
C SER A 413 25.75 9.31 -15.30
N LEU A 414 25.29 10.46 -15.81
CA LEU A 414 26.13 11.55 -16.29
C LEU A 414 26.98 12.12 -15.11
N ASP A 415 26.32 12.27 -13.97
CA ASP A 415 26.89 12.67 -12.68
C ASP A 415 26.03 12.13 -11.54
N LYS A 416 26.23 12.61 -10.29
CA LYS A 416 25.46 12.16 -9.12
C LYS A 416 23.99 12.62 -9.12
N GLU A 417 23.67 13.68 -9.88
CA GLU A 417 22.38 14.34 -9.91
C GLU A 417 21.56 14.00 -11.16
N ASN A 418 22.23 13.46 -12.21
CA ASN A 418 21.62 13.23 -13.50
C ASN A 418 21.79 11.79 -13.97
N ARG A 419 20.66 11.07 -14.12
CA ARG A 419 20.63 9.69 -14.63
C ARG A 419 19.54 9.54 -15.68
N LEU A 420 19.90 8.95 -16.81
CA LEU A 420 18.97 8.47 -17.84
C LEU A 420 18.91 6.95 -17.78
N SER A 421 17.73 6.37 -17.83
CA SER A 421 17.55 4.92 -17.93
C SER A 421 16.47 4.55 -18.93
N ALA A 422 16.61 3.38 -19.53
CA ALA A 422 15.63 2.75 -20.37
C ALA A 422 15.45 1.29 -19.91
N SER A 423 14.21 0.84 -19.84
CA SER A 423 13.87 -0.54 -19.51
C SER A 423 12.84 -1.12 -20.45
N ILE A 424 12.93 -2.43 -20.64
CA ILE A 424 11.95 -3.25 -21.33
C ILE A 424 11.50 -4.36 -20.38
N GLN A 425 10.21 -4.67 -20.40
CA GLN A 425 9.65 -5.77 -19.65
C GLN A 425 8.63 -6.51 -20.50
N THR A 426 8.65 -7.83 -20.41
CA THR A 426 7.60 -8.71 -20.93
C THR A 426 7.17 -9.64 -19.82
N THR A 427 5.87 -9.65 -19.51
CA THR A 427 5.28 -10.54 -18.52
C THR A 427 4.15 -11.34 -19.13
N SER A 428 4.02 -12.59 -18.71
CA SER A 428 2.85 -13.43 -18.95
C SER A 428 2.44 -14.00 -17.59
N ARG A 429 1.21 -13.79 -17.16
CA ARG A 429 0.74 -14.22 -15.83
C ARG A 429 -0.73 -14.60 -15.85
N THR A 430 -1.08 -15.60 -15.08
CA THR A 430 -2.47 -15.99 -14.86
C THR A 430 -3.21 -14.84 -14.12
N PRO A 431 -4.48 -14.54 -14.50
CA PRO A 431 -5.31 -13.58 -13.74
C PRO A 431 -5.48 -13.97 -12.27
N ASP A 432 -5.84 -13.00 -11.43
CA ASP A 432 -6.11 -13.25 -10.01
C ASP A 432 -7.26 -14.26 -9.83
N PHE A 433 -7.25 -14.97 -8.71
CA PHE A 433 -8.17 -16.06 -8.46
C PHE A 433 -9.65 -15.65 -8.44
N ASN A 434 -9.98 -14.41 -8.05
CA ASN A 434 -11.37 -13.94 -8.08
C ASN A 434 -11.99 -13.85 -9.48
N TYR A 435 -11.17 -13.79 -10.55
CA TYR A 435 -11.64 -13.95 -11.93
C TYR A 435 -11.88 -15.43 -12.30
N LEU A 436 -11.08 -16.33 -11.74
CA LEU A 436 -11.10 -17.75 -12.08
C LEU A 436 -12.18 -18.51 -11.30
N LEU A 437 -12.31 -18.23 -10.00
CA LEU A 437 -13.25 -18.89 -9.11
C LEU A 437 -13.83 -17.89 -8.12
N PHE A 438 -15.16 -17.77 -8.11
CA PHE A 438 -15.87 -16.95 -7.14
C PHE A 438 -17.16 -17.62 -6.71
N GLN A 439 -17.48 -17.51 -5.42
CA GLN A 439 -18.75 -17.95 -4.85
C GLN A 439 -19.30 -16.90 -3.92
N SER A 440 -20.62 -16.67 -3.98
CA SER A 440 -21.36 -15.75 -3.16
C SER A 440 -22.75 -16.32 -2.86
N ASP A 441 -23.36 -15.85 -1.80
CA ASP A 441 -24.77 -16.07 -1.50
C ASP A 441 -25.68 -15.39 -2.54
N TYR A 442 -25.17 -14.44 -3.33
CA TYR A 442 -25.86 -13.89 -4.50
C TYR A 442 -25.70 -14.80 -5.71
N VAL A 443 -26.83 -15.26 -6.28
CA VAL A 443 -26.86 -16.26 -7.36
C VAL A 443 -25.96 -15.88 -8.55
N ASN A 444 -25.96 -14.60 -8.91
CA ASN A 444 -25.23 -14.08 -10.06
C ASN A 444 -23.73 -13.92 -9.83
N TYR A 445 -23.25 -13.93 -8.58
CA TYR A 445 -21.84 -13.81 -8.22
C TYR A 445 -21.17 -15.17 -8.03
N ASN A 446 -21.46 -16.10 -8.95
CA ASN A 446 -20.93 -17.46 -8.91
C ASN A 446 -20.37 -17.83 -10.27
N TRP A 447 -19.08 -18.23 -10.32
CA TRP A 447 -18.41 -18.66 -11.57
C TRP A 447 -17.19 -19.53 -11.31
N SER A 448 -16.84 -20.29 -12.33
CA SER A 448 -15.56 -20.98 -12.48
C SER A 448 -15.14 -20.84 -13.94
N ASN A 449 -14.05 -20.11 -14.18
CA ASN A 449 -13.56 -19.74 -15.51
C ASN A 449 -12.14 -20.26 -15.73
N ASP A 450 -11.83 -20.44 -17.01
CA ASP A 450 -10.49 -20.73 -17.51
C ASP A 450 -10.09 -19.61 -18.47
N PHE A 451 -9.36 -18.62 -17.95
CA PHE A 451 -8.88 -17.48 -18.71
C PHE A 451 -7.42 -17.68 -19.13
N GLU A 452 -7.09 -17.17 -20.30
CA GLU A 452 -5.71 -17.13 -20.76
C GLU A 452 -4.86 -16.17 -19.92
N ASN A 453 -3.54 -16.34 -19.98
CA ASN A 453 -2.61 -15.44 -19.32
C ASN A 453 -2.75 -14.01 -19.85
N ILE A 454 -2.70 -13.04 -18.93
CA ILE A 454 -2.52 -11.63 -19.26
C ILE A 454 -1.08 -11.45 -19.72
N GLU A 455 -0.89 -10.92 -20.92
CA GLU A 455 0.43 -10.65 -21.48
C GLU A 455 0.67 -9.14 -21.54
N GLU A 456 1.77 -8.68 -20.94
CA GLU A 456 2.15 -7.29 -20.94
C GLU A 456 3.54 -7.10 -21.55
N GLN A 457 3.67 -6.12 -22.45
CA GLN A 457 4.94 -5.66 -22.98
C GLN A 457 5.09 -4.17 -22.67
N LYS A 458 6.17 -3.80 -22.02
CA LYS A 458 6.39 -2.43 -21.53
C LYS A 458 7.76 -1.92 -21.93
N ILE A 459 7.80 -0.67 -22.36
CA ILE A 459 9.03 0.10 -22.58
C ILE A 459 8.93 1.35 -21.73
N LYS A 460 9.93 1.59 -20.88
CA LYS A 460 9.98 2.77 -20.03
C LYS A 460 11.31 3.50 -20.21
N ILE A 461 11.24 4.81 -20.39
CA ILE A 461 12.39 5.70 -20.41
C ILE A 461 12.23 6.69 -19.27
N ALA A 462 13.25 6.84 -18.44
CA ALA A 462 13.21 7.73 -17.28
C ALA A 462 14.45 8.62 -17.21
N LEU A 463 14.23 9.91 -17.06
CA LEU A 463 15.24 10.92 -16.73
C LEU A 463 15.05 11.33 -15.27
N LYS A 464 16.06 11.15 -14.43
CA LYS A 464 16.12 11.71 -13.07
C LYS A 464 17.17 12.80 -13.05
N SER A 465 16.75 14.05 -12.81
CA SER A 465 17.65 15.20 -12.77
C SER A 465 17.15 16.24 -11.77
N GLU A 466 17.94 16.51 -10.75
CA GLU A 466 17.63 17.58 -9.79
C GLU A 466 17.67 18.95 -10.45
N LYS A 467 18.59 19.16 -11.40
CA LYS A 467 18.76 20.44 -12.11
C LYS A 467 17.69 20.66 -13.18
N LEU A 468 17.42 19.68 -14.02
CA LEU A 468 16.46 19.79 -15.12
C LEU A 468 15.04 19.47 -14.64
N LEU A 469 14.67 18.20 -14.65
CA LEU A 469 13.38 17.68 -14.22
C LEU A 469 13.45 16.16 -14.10
N ASN A 470 12.49 15.57 -13.40
CA ASN A 470 12.24 14.15 -13.47
C ASN A 470 11.15 13.91 -14.53
N ALA A 471 11.42 13.02 -15.47
CA ALA A 471 10.47 12.64 -16.51
C ALA A 471 10.46 11.13 -16.69
N GLU A 472 9.29 10.58 -16.96
CA GLU A 472 9.08 9.17 -17.26
C GLU A 472 8.12 9.06 -18.44
N VAL A 473 8.48 8.27 -19.43
CA VAL A 473 7.62 7.85 -20.53
C VAL A 473 7.48 6.34 -20.43
N LEU A 474 6.25 5.87 -20.36
CA LEU A 474 5.88 4.45 -20.37
C LEU A 474 4.99 4.20 -21.57
N PHE A 475 5.34 3.24 -22.40
CA PHE A 475 4.49 2.64 -23.39
C PHE A 475 4.24 1.18 -23.01
N ALA A 476 2.98 0.76 -23.00
CA ALA A 476 2.58 -0.60 -22.66
C ALA A 476 1.57 -1.16 -23.67
N GLN A 477 1.73 -2.43 -24.00
CA GLN A 477 0.77 -3.24 -24.74
C GLN A 477 0.29 -4.37 -23.84
N ILE A 478 -1.02 -4.57 -23.76
CA ILE A 478 -1.62 -5.59 -22.91
C ILE A 478 -2.57 -6.43 -23.76
N ASN A 479 -2.38 -7.74 -23.77
CA ASN A 479 -3.29 -8.72 -24.36
C ASN A 479 -4.02 -9.47 -23.25
N ASN A 480 -5.20 -9.98 -23.54
CA ASN A 480 -5.99 -10.80 -22.64
C ASN A 480 -6.26 -10.11 -21.28
N HIS A 481 -6.48 -8.80 -21.30
CA HIS A 481 -6.78 -8.04 -20.08
C HIS A 481 -8.07 -8.55 -19.45
N THR A 482 -8.02 -8.99 -18.18
CA THR A 482 -9.19 -9.41 -17.43
C THR A 482 -9.79 -8.25 -16.65
N TYR A 483 -11.10 -8.17 -16.64
CA TYR A 483 -11.86 -7.12 -15.94
C TYR A 483 -13.23 -7.66 -15.53
N PHE A 484 -13.83 -7.04 -14.52
CA PHE A 484 -15.26 -7.19 -14.23
C PHE A 484 -16.04 -6.16 -15.03
N GLY A 485 -17.16 -6.58 -15.59
CA GLY A 485 -18.04 -5.71 -16.37
C GLY A 485 -19.49 -6.06 -16.13
N PHE A 486 -20.39 -5.20 -16.60
CA PHE A 486 -21.82 -5.44 -16.57
C PHE A 486 -22.27 -6.15 -17.85
N THR A 487 -23.20 -7.07 -17.69
CA THR A 487 -23.95 -7.73 -18.79
C THR A 487 -25.44 -7.61 -18.51
N ASP A 488 -26.26 -7.65 -19.58
CA ASP A 488 -27.70 -7.62 -19.43
C ASP A 488 -28.18 -8.81 -18.61
N ASN A 489 -29.15 -8.59 -17.75
CA ASN A 489 -29.79 -9.67 -17.01
C ASN A 489 -30.81 -10.36 -17.91
N PRO A 490 -30.68 -11.67 -18.18
CA PRO A 490 -31.65 -12.39 -19.00
C PRO A 490 -32.99 -12.66 -18.28
N ASP A 491 -33.04 -12.45 -16.97
CA ASP A 491 -34.25 -12.69 -16.17
C ASP A 491 -35.06 -11.41 -16.09
N GLU A 492 -36.18 -11.35 -16.86
CA GLU A 492 -37.10 -10.22 -16.92
C GLU A 492 -37.86 -9.99 -15.60
N GLU A 493 -37.92 -10.98 -14.70
CA GLU A 493 -38.60 -10.87 -13.37
C GLU A 493 -37.59 -10.37 -12.30
N SER A 494 -36.31 -10.32 -12.59
CA SER A 494 -35.33 -9.86 -11.65
C SER A 494 -35.38 -8.34 -11.45
N SER A 495 -35.09 -7.90 -10.22
CA SER A 495 -35.00 -6.48 -9.87
C SER A 495 -33.67 -5.82 -10.33
N ALA A 496 -32.70 -6.60 -10.80
CA ALA A 496 -31.43 -6.12 -11.31
C ALA A 496 -31.41 -6.16 -12.83
N ASP A 497 -31.33 -4.99 -13.47
CA ASP A 497 -31.28 -4.86 -14.95
C ASP A 497 -29.98 -5.40 -15.53
N THR A 498 -28.90 -5.42 -14.75
CA THR A 498 -27.56 -5.86 -15.17
C THR A 498 -26.91 -6.75 -14.12
N LEU A 499 -26.02 -7.65 -14.58
CA LEU A 499 -25.24 -8.57 -13.76
C LEU A 499 -23.77 -8.30 -13.88
N VAL A 500 -23.05 -8.43 -12.79
CA VAL A 500 -21.58 -8.33 -12.79
C VAL A 500 -20.97 -9.68 -13.11
N LYS A 501 -20.07 -9.73 -14.10
CA LYS A 501 -19.33 -10.94 -14.50
C LYS A 501 -17.87 -10.60 -14.82
N PRO A 502 -16.96 -11.57 -14.68
CA PRO A 502 -15.60 -11.45 -15.16
C PRO A 502 -15.53 -11.68 -16.68
N PHE A 503 -14.73 -10.87 -17.34
CA PHE A 503 -14.47 -10.95 -18.77
C PHE A 503 -12.97 -10.91 -19.06
N GLN A 504 -12.61 -11.39 -20.24
CA GLN A 504 -11.28 -11.21 -20.79
C GLN A 504 -11.39 -10.47 -22.13
N TYR A 505 -10.68 -9.35 -22.23
CA TYR A 505 -10.70 -8.51 -23.43
C TYR A 505 -9.89 -9.14 -24.56
N SER A 506 -10.55 -9.43 -25.68
CA SER A 506 -9.98 -10.18 -26.80
C SER A 506 -9.08 -9.36 -27.72
N GLN A 507 -9.09 -8.02 -27.57
CA GLN A 507 -8.26 -7.14 -28.37
C GLN A 507 -7.07 -6.63 -27.54
N LYS A 508 -6.12 -6.04 -28.24
CA LYS A 508 -4.93 -5.44 -27.62
C LYS A 508 -5.26 -4.08 -27.03
N ILE A 509 -4.73 -3.78 -25.85
CA ILE A 509 -4.73 -2.46 -25.23
C ILE A 509 -3.38 -1.80 -25.49
N ASP A 510 -3.37 -0.60 -26.02
CA ASP A 510 -2.18 0.24 -26.20
C ASP A 510 -2.28 1.48 -25.30
N TYR A 511 -1.35 1.57 -24.34
CA TYR A 511 -1.33 2.61 -23.30
C TYR A 511 -0.02 3.40 -23.32
N LEU A 512 -0.13 4.73 -23.35
CA LEU A 512 0.97 5.67 -23.21
C LEU A 512 0.81 6.52 -21.96
N LYS A 513 1.87 6.64 -21.15
CA LYS A 513 1.92 7.53 -19.99
C LYS A 513 3.20 8.38 -20.03
N LEU A 514 3.05 9.69 -19.95
CA LEU A 514 4.12 10.66 -19.75
C LEU A 514 3.92 11.36 -18.41
N LYS A 515 4.89 11.23 -17.50
CA LYS A 515 4.86 11.88 -16.19
C LYS A 515 6.09 12.75 -16.02
N VAL A 516 5.87 14.00 -15.62
CA VAL A 516 6.94 14.98 -15.41
C VAL A 516 6.78 15.60 -14.02
N ASN A 517 7.89 15.68 -13.27
CA ASN A 517 7.93 16.39 -12.00
C ASN A 517 9.10 17.38 -11.99
N LYS A 518 8.82 18.62 -11.54
CA LYS A 518 9.84 19.66 -11.33
C LYS A 518 9.47 20.55 -10.17
N VAL A 519 10.43 20.76 -9.27
CA VAL A 519 10.36 21.80 -8.24
C VAL A 519 11.15 23.01 -8.73
N PHE A 520 10.45 24.15 -8.87
CA PHE A 520 11.06 25.45 -9.08
C PHE A 520 11.23 26.14 -7.71
N ALA A 521 12.42 26.64 -7.44
CA ALA A 521 12.73 27.33 -6.19
C ALA A 521 13.17 28.78 -6.49
N TYR A 522 12.52 29.72 -5.83
CA TYR A 522 12.92 31.12 -5.85
C TYR A 522 12.95 31.66 -4.41
N ASN A 523 14.16 31.84 -3.90
CA ASN A 523 14.39 32.24 -2.50
C ASN A 523 13.73 31.22 -1.53
N ARG A 524 12.68 31.63 -0.81
CA ARG A 524 11.93 30.85 0.18
C ARG A 524 10.64 30.25 -0.39
N PHE A 525 10.29 30.57 -1.62
CA PHE A 525 9.13 30.05 -2.31
C PHE A 525 9.52 28.89 -3.20
N LYS A 526 8.68 27.87 -3.19
CA LYS A 526 8.81 26.71 -4.06
C LYS A 526 7.50 26.42 -4.76
N LEU A 527 7.61 25.96 -6.02
CA LEU A 527 6.50 25.49 -6.84
C LEU A 527 6.83 24.06 -7.26
N ASP A 528 6.20 23.08 -6.58
CA ASP A 528 6.30 21.63 -6.94
C ASP A 528 5.21 21.28 -7.93
N ASN A 529 5.59 20.95 -9.15
CA ASN A 529 4.67 20.59 -10.23
C ASN A 529 4.84 19.11 -10.57
N THR A 530 3.73 18.40 -10.61
CA THR A 530 3.64 17.06 -11.20
C THR A 530 2.57 17.10 -12.28
N LEU A 531 2.94 16.75 -13.49
CA LEU A 531 2.07 16.68 -14.66
C LEU A 531 2.10 15.27 -15.20
N MET A 532 0.95 14.74 -15.56
CA MET A 532 0.84 13.44 -16.20
C MET A 532 -0.13 13.53 -17.37
N TYR A 533 0.33 13.11 -18.53
CA TYR A 533 -0.49 12.89 -19.72
C TYR A 533 -0.56 11.39 -20.00
N GLN A 534 -1.73 10.91 -20.32
CA GLN A 534 -1.98 9.51 -20.64
C GLN A 534 -2.87 9.41 -21.86
N HIS A 535 -2.74 8.32 -22.59
CA HIS A 535 -3.58 8.05 -23.74
C HIS A 535 -3.72 6.55 -23.94
N VAL A 536 -4.96 6.10 -24.08
CA VAL A 536 -5.30 4.72 -24.46
C VAL A 536 -5.75 4.78 -25.90
N SER A 537 -4.92 4.33 -26.83
CA SER A 537 -5.23 4.39 -28.26
C SER A 537 -6.05 3.19 -28.76
N SER A 538 -6.10 2.12 -27.97
CA SER A 538 -6.94 0.93 -28.18
C SER A 538 -7.31 0.34 -26.84
N GLY A 539 -8.58 -0.06 -26.65
CA GLY A 539 -9.07 -0.67 -25.41
C GLY A 539 -9.57 0.35 -24.37
N GLU A 540 -9.85 1.60 -24.77
CA GLU A 540 -10.38 2.61 -23.85
C GLU A 540 -11.73 2.23 -23.22
N GLU A 541 -12.48 1.31 -23.84
CA GLU A 541 -13.74 0.79 -23.32
C GLU A 541 -13.59 -0.09 -22.07
N VAL A 542 -12.40 -0.64 -21.81
CA VAL A 542 -12.10 -1.48 -20.64
C VAL A 542 -10.97 -0.92 -19.77
N PHE A 543 -10.10 -0.08 -20.33
CA PHE A 543 -8.93 0.48 -19.66
C PHE A 543 -9.12 1.99 -19.45
N ARG A 544 -9.67 2.35 -18.29
CA ARG A 544 -10.24 3.67 -17.99
C ARG A 544 -9.27 4.57 -17.23
N VAL A 545 -8.84 5.69 -17.83
CA VAL A 545 -8.01 6.72 -17.20
C VAL A 545 -8.35 8.11 -17.77
N PRO A 546 -8.18 9.21 -16.99
CA PRO A 546 -8.23 10.56 -17.54
C PRO A 546 -6.98 10.85 -18.39
N ASP A 547 -7.12 11.61 -19.47
CA ASP A 547 -5.99 11.98 -20.34
C ASP A 547 -4.93 12.83 -19.65
N PHE A 548 -5.36 13.72 -18.74
CA PHE A 548 -4.45 14.63 -18.06
C PHE A 548 -4.74 14.73 -16.58
N VAL A 549 -3.66 14.63 -15.77
CA VAL A 549 -3.69 14.80 -14.31
C VAL A 549 -2.56 15.74 -13.92
N THR A 550 -2.85 16.70 -13.05
CA THR A 550 -1.82 17.60 -12.52
C THR A 550 -1.99 17.89 -11.03
N ARG A 551 -0.86 18.06 -10.36
CA ARG A 551 -0.78 18.59 -9.00
C ARG A 551 0.30 19.67 -8.96
N ASN A 552 -0.09 20.88 -8.54
CA ASN A 552 0.77 22.04 -8.46
C ASN A 552 0.72 22.59 -7.04
N SER A 553 1.85 22.56 -6.32
CA SER A 553 1.93 23.03 -4.94
C SER A 553 2.85 24.26 -4.86
N LEU A 554 2.27 25.42 -4.56
CA LEU A 554 3.01 26.66 -4.30
C LEU A 554 3.13 26.86 -2.79
N TYR A 555 4.35 26.90 -2.27
CA TYR A 555 4.57 27.01 -0.84
C TYR A 555 5.79 27.86 -0.49
N TYR A 556 5.72 28.40 0.72
CA TYR A 556 6.81 29.06 1.42
C TYR A 556 7.43 28.09 2.41
N GLU A 557 8.77 28.05 2.51
CA GLU A 557 9.47 27.33 3.56
C GLU A 557 10.67 28.09 4.08
N ASP A 558 10.82 28.14 5.40
CA ASP A 558 11.95 28.80 6.06
C ASP A 558 12.12 28.34 7.51
N TYR A 559 13.30 28.63 8.05
CA TYR A 559 13.57 28.56 9.48
C TYR A 559 13.28 29.90 10.12
N LEU A 560 12.41 29.93 11.12
CA LEU A 560 12.01 31.09 11.87
C LEU A 560 12.56 31.06 13.32
N PHE A 561 12.55 32.21 14.02
CA PHE A 561 12.94 32.34 15.43
C PHE A 561 14.32 31.75 15.74
N ASN A 562 15.37 32.20 15.06
CA ASN A 562 16.74 31.68 15.19
C ASN A 562 16.85 30.15 14.98
N LYS A 563 16.11 29.63 13.99
CA LYS A 563 16.00 28.19 13.63
C LYS A 563 15.30 27.34 14.68
N ALA A 564 14.54 27.91 15.60
CA ALA A 564 13.74 27.16 16.56
C ALA A 564 12.50 26.52 15.93
N LEU A 565 11.98 27.09 14.84
CA LEU A 565 10.83 26.62 14.09
C LEU A 565 11.20 26.49 12.61
N PHE A 566 11.01 25.34 12.01
CA PHE A 566 10.91 25.20 10.56
C PHE A 566 9.43 25.26 10.16
N LEU A 567 9.12 26.11 9.20
CA LEU A 567 7.77 26.29 8.67
C LEU A 567 7.73 25.96 7.19
N GLN A 568 6.70 25.20 6.77
CA GLN A 568 6.33 25.02 5.37
C GLN A 568 4.82 25.23 5.24
N THR A 569 4.38 26.19 4.43
CA THR A 569 2.97 26.51 4.26
C THR A 569 2.65 26.92 2.84
N GLY A 570 1.50 26.52 2.33
CA GLY A 570 1.14 26.82 0.96
C GLY A 570 -0.16 26.19 0.52
N PHE A 571 -0.38 26.23 -0.79
CA PHE A 571 -1.57 25.70 -1.44
C PHE A 571 -1.18 24.60 -2.43
N THR A 572 -2.02 23.58 -2.50
CA THR A 572 -1.93 22.52 -3.52
C THR A 572 -3.17 22.56 -4.39
N PHE A 573 -2.98 22.72 -5.68
CA PHE A 573 -4.00 22.59 -6.72
C PHE A 573 -3.90 21.22 -7.37
N ASN A 574 -5.01 20.47 -7.40
CA ASN A 574 -5.15 19.19 -8.12
C ASN A 574 -6.19 19.36 -9.22
N TYR A 575 -5.96 18.71 -10.35
CA TYR A 575 -6.90 18.72 -11.47
C TYR A 575 -6.73 17.43 -12.29
N PHE A 576 -7.85 16.93 -12.82
CA PHE A 576 -7.87 15.88 -13.84
C PHE A 576 -9.00 16.12 -14.85
N THR A 577 -8.80 15.60 -16.07
CA THR A 577 -9.78 15.67 -17.14
C THR A 577 -10.87 14.63 -16.98
N LYS A 578 -12.03 14.87 -17.57
CA LYS A 578 -13.17 13.96 -17.57
C LYS A 578 -12.79 12.55 -18.07
N PHE A 579 -13.38 11.54 -17.48
CA PHE A 579 -13.26 10.13 -17.89
C PHE A 579 -14.38 9.29 -17.26
N ASN A 580 -14.56 8.06 -17.72
CA ASN A 580 -15.50 7.12 -17.12
C ASN A 580 -14.75 6.30 -16.07
N PRO A 581 -14.96 6.53 -14.76
CA PRO A 581 -14.32 5.72 -13.73
C PRO A 581 -14.98 4.34 -13.67
N ASN A 582 -14.26 3.35 -13.19
CA ASN A 582 -14.86 2.06 -12.84
C ASN A 582 -15.78 2.23 -11.63
N ALA A 583 -16.86 1.46 -11.58
CA ALA A 583 -17.72 1.33 -10.40
C ALA A 583 -17.02 0.49 -9.32
N TYR A 584 -17.37 0.69 -8.07
CA TYR A 584 -16.91 -0.14 -6.96
C TYR A 584 -17.98 -1.17 -6.60
N ASP A 585 -17.61 -2.43 -6.52
CA ASP A 585 -18.46 -3.53 -6.10
C ASP A 585 -17.97 -4.09 -4.75
N PRO A 586 -18.77 -3.95 -3.68
CA PRO A 586 -18.35 -4.39 -2.35
C PRO A 586 -18.38 -5.91 -2.17
N ILE A 587 -19.17 -6.69 -2.95
CA ILE A 587 -19.17 -8.15 -2.91
C ILE A 587 -17.82 -8.66 -3.39
N LEU A 588 -17.34 -8.13 -4.52
CA LEU A 588 -16.04 -8.48 -5.09
C LEU A 588 -14.87 -7.84 -4.32
N GLY A 589 -15.10 -6.73 -3.61
CA GLY A 589 -14.03 -5.87 -3.11
C GLY A 589 -13.15 -5.32 -4.23
N ASP A 590 -13.71 -5.11 -5.43
CA ASP A 590 -12.99 -4.80 -6.65
C ASP A 590 -13.74 -3.77 -7.52
N TYR A 591 -13.26 -3.51 -8.72
CA TYR A 591 -13.77 -2.50 -9.63
C TYR A 591 -14.41 -3.13 -10.86
N VAL A 592 -15.56 -2.55 -11.27
CA VAL A 592 -16.34 -3.01 -12.42
C VAL A 592 -16.34 -1.93 -13.49
N VAL A 593 -16.00 -2.29 -14.72
CA VAL A 593 -16.05 -1.39 -15.89
C VAL A 593 -17.50 -1.04 -16.19
N GLN A 594 -17.77 0.25 -16.36
CA GLN A 594 -19.11 0.79 -16.63
C GLN A 594 -19.06 1.92 -17.66
N ASN A 595 -20.20 2.19 -18.34
CA ASN A 595 -20.33 3.19 -19.39
C ASN A 595 -21.46 4.21 -19.12
N SER A 596 -22.20 4.06 -18.03
CA SER A 596 -23.37 4.88 -17.72
C SER A 596 -23.04 6.18 -16.99
N PHE A 597 -21.84 6.28 -16.40
CA PHE A 597 -21.44 7.42 -15.59
C PHE A 597 -20.06 7.94 -16.01
N GLN A 598 -19.95 9.27 -16.19
CA GLN A 598 -18.71 9.96 -16.48
C GLN A 598 -18.42 10.99 -15.40
N LEU A 599 -17.20 11.03 -14.92
CA LEU A 599 -16.69 12.14 -14.11
C LEU A 599 -16.36 13.31 -15.05
N ASP A 600 -16.83 14.50 -14.69
CA ASP A 600 -16.43 15.73 -15.35
C ASP A 600 -15.00 16.13 -14.98
N ASN A 601 -14.49 17.19 -15.62
CA ASN A 601 -13.24 17.81 -15.19
C ASN A 601 -13.36 18.25 -13.73
N GLN A 602 -12.49 17.72 -12.87
CA GLN A 602 -12.54 18.06 -11.45
C GLN A 602 -11.25 18.76 -11.02
N TYR A 603 -11.42 19.69 -10.07
CA TYR A 603 -10.30 20.36 -9.42
C TYR A 603 -10.55 20.50 -7.93
N SER A 604 -9.46 20.52 -7.19
CA SER A 604 -9.50 20.81 -5.76
C SER A 604 -8.32 21.70 -5.35
N VAL A 605 -8.52 22.50 -4.32
CA VAL A 605 -7.47 23.30 -3.70
C VAL A 605 -7.39 22.95 -2.23
N ASP A 606 -6.20 22.58 -1.79
CA ASP A 606 -5.89 22.33 -0.39
C ASP A 606 -4.97 23.43 0.12
N TYR A 607 -5.14 23.84 1.38
CA TYR A 607 -4.16 24.63 2.12
C TYR A 607 -3.47 23.73 3.14
N PHE A 608 -2.16 23.89 3.30
CA PHE A 608 -1.41 23.17 4.32
C PHE A 608 -0.47 24.08 5.11
N PHE A 609 -0.27 23.70 6.35
CA PHE A 609 0.66 24.33 7.28
C PHE A 609 1.39 23.22 8.05
N ASN A 610 2.69 23.09 7.81
CA ASN A 610 3.55 22.09 8.41
C ASN A 610 4.62 22.83 9.24
N ALA A 611 4.76 22.43 10.50
CA ALA A 611 5.71 23.05 11.41
C ALA A 611 6.56 22.01 12.11
N LYS A 612 7.87 22.26 12.28
CA LYS A 612 8.77 21.42 13.06
C LYS A 612 9.43 22.22 14.15
N VAL A 613 9.23 21.77 15.39
CA VAL A 613 9.87 22.31 16.58
C VAL A 613 10.65 21.19 17.25
N LYS A 614 11.97 21.27 17.24
CA LYS A 614 12.86 20.19 17.71
C LYS A 614 12.54 18.85 17.04
N GLN A 615 12.02 17.86 17.77
CA GLN A 615 11.69 16.52 17.31
C GLN A 615 10.19 16.34 17.01
N THR A 616 9.38 17.40 17.21
CA THR A 616 7.94 17.40 17.00
C THR A 616 7.61 18.05 15.67
N ARG A 617 6.77 17.40 14.88
CA ARG A 617 6.22 17.90 13.62
C ARG A 617 4.72 18.03 13.77
N ILE A 618 4.19 19.17 13.40
CA ILE A 618 2.77 19.50 13.49
C ILE A 618 2.27 19.73 12.07
N PHE A 619 1.13 19.14 11.74
CA PHE A 619 0.49 19.23 10.44
C PHE A 619 -0.92 19.77 10.59
N PHE A 620 -1.25 20.75 9.79
CA PHE A 620 -2.59 21.28 9.64
C PHE A 620 -2.92 21.36 8.16
N LYS A 621 -4.09 20.87 7.76
CA LYS A 621 -4.52 20.85 6.36
C LYS A 621 -6.01 21.20 6.26
N LEU A 622 -6.32 22.09 5.33
CA LEU A 622 -7.67 22.36 4.86
C LEU A 622 -7.80 21.64 3.51
N GLU A 623 -8.48 20.51 3.49
CA GLU A 623 -8.69 19.74 2.26
C GLU A 623 -9.93 20.22 1.52
N ASN A 624 -9.84 20.36 0.20
CA ASN A 624 -10.92 20.76 -0.69
C ASN A 624 -11.57 22.11 -0.36
N MET A 625 -10.76 23.13 -0.13
CA MET A 625 -11.21 24.48 0.28
C MET A 625 -12.20 25.15 -0.68
N THR A 626 -12.13 24.85 -1.97
CA THR A 626 -13.02 25.42 -2.97
C THR A 626 -14.48 25.14 -2.67
N ARG A 627 -14.77 24.03 -2.02
CA ARG A 627 -16.14 23.58 -1.70
C ARG A 627 -16.79 24.37 -0.58
N ILE A 628 -16.06 25.18 0.17
CA ILE A 628 -16.63 26.17 1.10
C ILE A 628 -17.50 27.18 0.34
N PHE A 629 -17.12 27.51 -0.89
CA PHE A 629 -17.76 28.57 -1.67
C PHE A 629 -18.70 28.05 -2.77
N THR A 630 -18.47 26.83 -3.26
CA THR A 630 -19.21 26.28 -4.42
C THR A 630 -20.16 25.14 -4.06
N GLY A 631 -20.16 24.71 -2.80
CA GLY A 631 -20.78 23.43 -2.43
C GLY A 631 -19.99 22.25 -3.01
N ASN A 632 -20.37 21.04 -2.68
CA ASN A 632 -19.78 19.82 -3.21
C ASN A 632 -20.82 18.93 -3.86
N SER A 633 -20.70 18.75 -5.17
CA SER A 633 -21.49 17.83 -6.00
C SER A 633 -20.60 16.90 -6.83
N ASP A 634 -19.29 16.84 -6.51
CA ASP A 634 -18.33 15.98 -7.19
C ASP A 634 -18.43 14.54 -6.70
N TYR A 635 -18.08 13.60 -7.58
CA TYR A 635 -18.02 12.18 -7.30
C TYR A 635 -16.59 11.66 -7.38
N ALA A 636 -16.34 10.54 -6.69
CA ALA A 636 -15.12 9.75 -6.84
C ALA A 636 -15.35 8.51 -7.73
N ALA A 637 -16.58 7.95 -7.70
CA ALA A 637 -17.02 6.83 -8.52
C ALA A 637 -18.55 6.92 -8.69
N PRO A 638 -19.19 6.11 -9.56
CA PRO A 638 -20.64 6.07 -9.67
C PRO A 638 -21.30 5.92 -8.30
N SER A 639 -22.21 6.83 -7.96
CA SER A 639 -22.93 6.92 -6.68
C SER A 639 -22.08 7.12 -5.42
N TYR A 640 -20.76 7.24 -5.55
CA TYR A 640 -19.84 7.53 -4.43
C TYR A 640 -19.34 8.97 -4.50
N PRO A 641 -19.83 9.87 -3.60
CA PRO A 641 -19.39 11.26 -3.56
C PRO A 641 -17.90 11.40 -3.29
N TYR A 642 -17.29 12.45 -3.83
CA TYR A 642 -15.98 12.91 -3.46
C TYR A 642 -16.01 13.59 -2.08
N ARG A 643 -14.85 13.80 -1.47
CA ARG A 643 -14.69 14.44 -0.17
C ARG A 643 -15.20 15.87 -0.14
N ASP A 644 -15.96 16.18 0.91
CA ASP A 644 -16.29 17.56 1.25
C ASP A 644 -15.07 18.33 1.78
N PHE A 645 -15.25 19.62 2.04
CA PHE A 645 -14.30 20.39 2.81
C PHE A 645 -14.07 19.79 4.19
N VAL A 646 -12.79 19.66 4.59
CA VAL A 646 -12.38 19.07 5.86
C VAL A 646 -11.14 19.77 6.40
N VAL A 647 -11.15 19.97 7.72
CA VAL A 647 -10.01 20.45 8.51
C VAL A 647 -9.33 19.26 9.17
N ARG A 648 -8.04 19.10 8.92
CA ARG A 648 -7.27 17.99 9.51
C ARG A 648 -6.08 18.54 10.31
N PHE A 649 -5.86 17.91 11.45
CA PHE A 649 -4.71 18.18 12.31
C PHE A 649 -3.90 16.89 12.51
N GLY A 650 -2.58 17.00 12.57
CA GLY A 650 -1.71 15.86 12.83
C GLY A 650 -0.44 16.22 13.58
N LEU A 651 0.14 15.22 14.23
CA LEU A 651 1.34 15.32 15.03
C LEU A 651 2.24 14.11 14.77
N VAL A 652 3.54 14.35 14.65
CA VAL A 652 4.56 13.29 14.71
C VAL A 652 5.60 13.65 15.73
N TRP A 653 5.89 12.73 16.62
CA TRP A 653 6.87 12.88 17.66
C TRP A 653 7.89 11.74 17.64
N ASN A 654 9.18 12.07 17.50
CA ASN A 654 10.28 11.13 17.58
C ASN A 654 11.00 11.27 18.92
N PHE A 655 11.18 10.15 19.59
CA PHE A 655 11.96 10.04 20.81
C PHE A 655 13.25 9.27 20.51
N PHE A 656 14.37 9.86 20.88
CA PHE A 656 15.69 9.24 20.87
C PHE A 656 16.16 9.21 22.32
N LEU A 657 16.26 8.03 22.91
CA LEU A 657 16.65 7.85 24.31
C LEU A 657 18.16 7.87 24.49
#